data_e44006cae05af11870437f2048c8e751
#
_entry.id   e44006cae05af11870437f2048c8e751
#
_cell.length_a   1.000
_cell.length_b   1.000
_cell.length_c   1.000
_cell.angle_alpha   90.00
_cell.angle_beta   90.00
_cell.angle_gamma   90.00
#
_symmetry.space_group_name_H-M   'P 1'
#
loop_
_entity.id
_entity.type
_entity.pdbx_description
1 polymer ?
#
loop_
_entity_poly.entity_id
_entity_poly.type
_entity_poly.pdbx_seq_one_letter_code
_entity_poly.pdbx_strand_id
1 'polypeptide(L)'
;MYKRQDQSYKAGSKIPHTQTTPYVNTIPPEEEKRSPGDQNIERKLRSLIRWNAAAMVVRANKKYPELGGHIGTFASAATLYDVGMNHFWRAKNNKFGGDLVYFQGHSAPGMYARAFLEGRLNEKQLDRFRQEVKTGGLSSYPHPWLMPNFWQFPTVSMGIGPMLAIYQARFMKYLINRGLIKDEGRKVWAFLGDGEMDEPESLGAIGLAARENLDNLIFVVNCNLQRLDGPVRGNGKIIQELEGIFRGAGWNVLKVIWGSYWDTLLANDKTGHLVKIMNETVDGEYQAFKARNGLYVREKFFGKYPETTELVSSMSDTDIWRLNRGGHDPHKVYAAYDKAVNHKGSPTVIIAKTIKGYGMGKSGESVNTTHQQKKLDVDDLMYYRDRFDVPLTDAQVKNIEYFKPDENSEEIKYLKKRRIELGGFIPERTSYSKPIKAPSKDIFDFMKTSTGEKEMSTTMALVRMLTNLLRDKNVAPKLVPIIPDEARTFGMEGFFQKIGIYAHEGQKYEPEDSAQLSSYREEKSGQVLEEGITEAGSMSSWIAAGTAYTNHDIEMIPIYLFYSMFGFQRIGDFAWAAGDSQARGFLIGATAGRTTLAGEGLQHQDGHSHLLASTIPNCISYDPTFHYELAVIFREGLRRMHEKNENIFYYITTMNENYTHPAMPKGSEEGILKGMYKIREFTN
;
A
#
# COMPACT_ATOMS: atom_id res chain seq x y z
N MET A 1 42.36 31.59 6.36
CA MET A 1 41.30 30.80 5.70
C MET A 1 41.60 29.31 5.79
N TYR A 2 42.76 28.83 5.39
CA TYR A 2 43.10 27.38 5.38
C TYR A 2 43.09 26.69 6.77
N LYS A 3 43.47 27.34 7.85
CA LYS A 3 43.42 26.77 9.21
C LYS A 3 42.00 26.47 9.71
N ARG A 4 40.97 27.26 9.28
CA ARG A 4 39.58 27.02 9.64
C ARG A 4 38.98 25.85 8.85
N GLN A 5 39.34 25.69 7.57
CA GLN A 5 38.95 24.54 6.76
C GLN A 5 39.55 23.23 7.28
N ASP A 6 40.81 23.25 7.68
CA ASP A 6 41.50 22.06 8.25
C ASP A 6 40.89 21.63 9.60
N GLN A 7 40.53 22.59 10.45
CA GLN A 7 39.81 22.31 11.71
C GLN A 7 38.38 21.78 11.48
N SER A 8 37.64 22.32 10.50
CA SER A 8 36.32 21.84 10.13
C SER A 8 36.39 20.42 9.55
N TYR A 9 37.39 20.14 8.71
CA TYR A 9 37.60 18.80 8.15
C TYR A 9 37.97 17.78 9.24
N LYS A 10 38.87 18.14 10.17
CA LYS A 10 39.26 17.29 11.32
C LYS A 10 38.14 17.08 12.32
N ALA A 11 37.27 18.07 12.53
CA ALA A 11 36.05 17.92 13.34
C ALA A 11 35.04 17.00 12.66
N GLY A 12 34.81 17.17 11.36
CA GLY A 12 33.92 16.31 10.59
C GLY A 12 34.33 14.84 10.55
N SER A 13 35.64 14.56 10.49
CA SER A 13 36.17 13.18 10.50
C SER A 13 36.07 12.47 11.86
N LYS A 14 35.82 13.21 12.94
CA LYS A 14 35.66 12.67 14.31
C LYS A 14 34.22 12.46 14.71
N ILE A 15 33.25 12.94 13.94
CA ILE A 15 31.81 12.72 14.20
C ILE A 15 31.48 11.32 13.67
N PRO A 16 31.12 10.36 14.52
CA PRO A 16 30.67 9.05 14.03
C PRO A 16 29.36 9.22 13.26
N HIS A 17 29.41 9.05 11.94
CA HIS A 17 28.22 9.03 11.08
C HIS A 17 27.60 7.64 11.11
N THR A 18 26.94 7.27 12.20
CA THR A 18 26.15 6.05 12.26
C THR A 18 24.71 6.38 11.86
N GLN A 19 24.25 5.78 10.78
CA GLN A 19 22.84 5.87 10.36
C GLN A 19 21.94 4.92 11.17
N THR A 20 22.52 4.12 12.04
CA THR A 20 21.80 3.12 12.85
C THR A 20 22.11 3.31 14.34
N THR A 21 21.13 2.99 15.16
CA THR A 21 21.25 2.95 16.62
C THR A 21 21.51 1.51 17.08
N PRO A 22 21.90 1.25 18.34
CA PRO A 22 22.03 -0.11 18.85
C PRO A 22 20.79 -0.98 18.62
N TYR A 23 20.96 -2.30 18.60
CA TYR A 23 19.90 -3.26 18.31
C TYR A 23 18.95 -3.45 19.51
N VAL A 24 18.32 -2.34 19.93
CA VAL A 24 17.35 -2.23 21.03
C VAL A 24 16.14 -1.43 20.61
N ASN A 25 15.12 -1.41 21.43
CA ASN A 25 13.92 -0.60 21.19
C ASN A 25 14.25 0.88 21.12
N THR A 26 13.57 1.61 20.24
CA THR A 26 13.76 3.07 20.13
C THR A 26 13.11 3.82 21.30
N ILE A 27 11.97 3.31 21.80
CA ILE A 27 11.27 3.91 22.93
C ILE A 27 11.80 3.22 24.20
N PRO A 28 12.38 3.96 25.14
CA PRO A 28 12.79 3.39 26.43
C PRO A 28 11.56 3.06 27.29
N PRO A 29 11.65 2.07 28.21
CA PRO A 29 10.51 1.58 28.99
C PRO A 29 9.77 2.68 29.78
N GLU A 30 10.49 3.68 30.29
CA GLU A 30 9.93 4.80 31.05
C GLU A 30 9.11 5.79 30.23
N GLU A 31 9.30 5.80 28.89
CA GLU A 31 8.52 6.64 27.96
C GLU A 31 7.36 5.88 27.31
N GLU A 32 7.23 4.58 27.58
CA GLU A 32 6.18 3.77 26.96
C GLU A 32 4.81 4.11 27.55
N LYS A 33 3.91 4.56 26.71
CA LYS A 33 2.51 4.71 27.07
C LYS A 33 1.85 3.35 27.25
N ARG A 34 1.20 3.13 28.38
CA ARG A 34 0.50 1.88 28.68
C ARG A 34 -0.76 1.73 27.82
N SER A 35 -0.98 0.52 27.32
CA SER A 35 -2.21 0.18 26.60
C SER A 35 -3.42 0.32 27.56
N PRO A 36 -4.48 1.02 27.15
CA PRO A 36 -5.68 1.20 27.96
C PRO A 36 -6.63 0.00 27.94
N GLY A 37 -6.34 -1.02 27.09
CA GLY A 37 -7.21 -2.18 26.90
C GLY A 37 -7.10 -3.23 28.02
N ASP A 38 -8.13 -4.09 28.12
CA ASP A 38 -8.05 -5.29 28.96
C ASP A 38 -7.19 -6.35 28.30
N GLN A 39 -5.95 -6.46 28.74
CA GLN A 39 -4.97 -7.36 28.18
C GLN A 39 -5.33 -8.84 28.29
N ASN A 40 -6.17 -9.23 29.26
CA ASN A 40 -6.63 -10.62 29.39
C ASN A 40 -7.66 -10.95 28.33
N ILE A 41 -8.63 -10.08 28.12
CA ILE A 41 -9.65 -10.24 27.07
C ILE A 41 -9.00 -10.15 25.69
N GLU A 42 -8.10 -9.19 25.45
CA GLU A 42 -7.40 -9.04 24.18
C GLU A 42 -6.50 -10.24 23.89
N ARG A 43 -5.83 -10.82 24.88
CA ARG A 43 -5.06 -12.07 24.74
C ARG A 43 -5.95 -13.21 24.28
N LYS A 44 -7.11 -13.40 24.91
CA LYS A 44 -8.08 -14.44 24.52
C LYS A 44 -8.58 -14.23 23.09
N LEU A 45 -9.01 -13.01 22.74
CA LEU A 45 -9.48 -12.69 21.40
C LEU A 45 -8.40 -12.99 20.34
N ARG A 46 -7.17 -12.56 20.58
CA ARG A 46 -6.03 -12.82 19.70
C ARG A 46 -5.75 -14.32 19.55
N SER A 47 -5.89 -15.10 20.63
CA SER A 47 -5.78 -16.56 20.59
C SER A 47 -6.85 -17.17 19.68
N LEU A 48 -8.10 -16.75 19.82
CA LEU A 48 -9.23 -17.22 19.01
C LEU A 48 -9.06 -16.84 17.53
N ILE A 49 -8.61 -15.63 17.23
CA ILE A 49 -8.34 -15.20 15.87
C ILE A 49 -7.22 -16.06 15.26
N ARG A 50 -6.15 -16.32 15.99
CA ARG A 50 -5.05 -17.20 15.54
C ARG A 50 -5.56 -18.61 15.24
N TRP A 51 -6.37 -19.18 16.14
CA TRP A 51 -6.94 -20.50 15.94
C TRP A 51 -7.83 -20.56 14.71
N ASN A 52 -8.81 -19.67 14.59
CA ASN A 52 -9.75 -19.68 13.47
C ASN A 52 -9.05 -19.44 12.12
N ALA A 53 -8.02 -18.60 12.08
CA ALA A 53 -7.21 -18.40 10.88
C ALA A 53 -6.45 -19.68 10.48
N ALA A 54 -5.83 -20.38 11.45
CA ALA A 54 -5.16 -21.64 11.20
C ALA A 54 -6.15 -22.74 10.80
N ALA A 55 -7.27 -22.88 11.54
CA ALA A 55 -8.31 -23.85 11.25
C ALA A 55 -8.88 -23.68 9.83
N MET A 56 -9.14 -22.44 9.40
CA MET A 56 -9.63 -22.12 8.06
C MET A 56 -8.68 -22.65 6.97
N VAL A 57 -7.38 -22.39 7.09
CA VAL A 57 -6.39 -22.83 6.11
C VAL A 57 -6.24 -24.36 6.12
N VAL A 58 -6.17 -24.97 7.32
CA VAL A 58 -5.99 -26.43 7.46
C VAL A 58 -7.23 -27.17 6.94
N ARG A 59 -8.46 -26.72 7.28
CA ARG A 59 -9.72 -27.30 6.76
C ARG A 59 -9.79 -27.22 5.24
N ALA A 60 -9.43 -26.07 4.67
CA ALA A 60 -9.43 -25.87 3.23
C ALA A 60 -8.48 -26.87 2.53
N ASN A 61 -7.26 -27.05 3.07
CA ASN A 61 -6.27 -27.97 2.50
C ASN A 61 -6.57 -29.46 2.78
N LYS A 62 -7.29 -29.77 3.85
CA LYS A 62 -7.79 -31.13 4.11
C LYS A 62 -8.82 -31.55 3.05
N LYS A 63 -9.68 -30.59 2.65
CA LYS A 63 -10.72 -30.83 1.64
C LYS A 63 -10.19 -30.75 0.20
N TYR A 64 -9.28 -29.81 -0.05
CA TYR A 64 -8.67 -29.57 -1.36
C TYR A 64 -7.13 -29.44 -1.17
N PRO A 65 -6.36 -30.55 -1.26
CA PRO A 65 -4.94 -30.56 -0.87
C PRO A 65 -4.05 -29.52 -1.55
N GLU A 66 -4.41 -29.07 -2.74
CA GLU A 66 -3.64 -28.10 -3.53
C GLU A 66 -4.14 -26.65 -3.40
N LEU A 67 -5.14 -26.40 -2.55
CA LEU A 67 -5.74 -25.07 -2.43
C LEU A 67 -4.76 -24.02 -1.88
N GLY A 68 -3.86 -24.42 -1.00
CA GLY A 68 -2.85 -23.51 -0.43
C GLY A 68 -3.37 -22.62 0.68
N GLY A 69 -2.70 -21.49 0.87
CA GLY A 69 -2.94 -20.53 1.94
C GLY A 69 -1.73 -20.42 2.87
N HIS A 70 -1.70 -19.34 3.64
CA HIS A 70 -0.56 -19.02 4.50
C HIS A 70 -1.01 -18.84 5.95
N ILE A 71 -0.36 -19.52 6.88
CA ILE A 71 -0.58 -19.37 8.33
C ILE A 71 0.55 -18.56 8.95
N GLY A 72 1.79 -18.81 8.54
CA GLY A 72 3.00 -18.31 9.18
C GLY A 72 3.12 -16.78 9.23
N THR A 73 2.68 -16.05 8.19
CA THR A 73 2.75 -14.59 8.15
C THR A 73 1.78 -13.97 9.14
N PHE A 74 0.51 -14.38 9.14
CA PHE A 74 -0.45 -13.87 10.11
C PHE A 74 -0.06 -14.26 11.54
N ALA A 75 0.43 -15.50 11.76
CA ALA A 75 0.91 -15.93 13.06
C ALA A 75 1.99 -14.98 13.61
N SER A 76 2.89 -14.48 12.76
CA SER A 76 3.90 -13.50 13.18
C SER A 76 3.32 -12.11 13.46
N ALA A 77 2.36 -11.63 12.67
CA ALA A 77 1.86 -10.27 12.71
C ALA A 77 0.60 -10.06 13.56
N ALA A 78 0.02 -11.14 14.14
CA ALA A 78 -1.29 -11.07 14.79
C ALA A 78 -1.39 -10.00 15.89
N THR A 79 -0.33 -9.79 16.68
CA THR A 79 -0.31 -8.76 17.74
C THR A 79 -0.30 -7.35 17.12
N LEU A 80 0.42 -7.15 16.01
CA LEU A 80 0.47 -5.87 15.30
C LEU A 80 -0.92 -5.48 14.79
N TYR A 81 -1.65 -6.43 14.21
CA TYR A 81 -3.02 -6.20 13.75
C TYR A 81 -4.01 -5.99 14.88
N ASP A 82 -3.91 -6.81 15.94
CA ASP A 82 -4.84 -6.76 17.07
C ASP A 82 -4.80 -5.39 17.78
N VAL A 83 -3.60 -4.87 18.05
CA VAL A 83 -3.42 -3.55 18.66
C VAL A 83 -3.99 -2.45 17.75
N GLY A 84 -3.76 -2.51 16.45
CA GLY A 84 -4.33 -1.58 15.48
C GLY A 84 -5.85 -1.59 15.48
N MET A 85 -6.45 -2.79 15.41
CA MET A 85 -7.90 -3.01 15.40
C MET A 85 -8.58 -2.54 16.68
N ASN A 86 -7.94 -2.75 17.84
CA ASN A 86 -8.55 -2.45 19.13
C ASN A 86 -8.35 -1.01 19.59
N HIS A 87 -7.31 -0.29 19.09
CA HIS A 87 -6.93 0.99 19.70
C HIS A 87 -6.70 2.15 18.73
N PHE A 88 -6.40 1.89 17.44
CA PHE A 88 -5.91 2.96 16.58
C PHE A 88 -6.73 3.16 15.31
N TRP A 89 -7.12 2.11 14.60
CA TRP A 89 -7.74 2.28 13.29
C TRP A 89 -9.20 2.65 13.40
N ARG A 90 -9.48 3.88 13.00
CA ARG A 90 -10.83 4.46 13.04
C ARG A 90 -11.54 4.17 11.73
N ALA A 91 -12.71 3.56 11.84
CA ALA A 91 -13.53 3.30 10.67
C ALA A 91 -14.21 4.56 10.16
N LYS A 92 -14.62 4.52 8.91
CA LYS A 92 -15.43 5.56 8.28
C LYS A 92 -16.83 5.60 8.90
N ASN A 93 -17.33 6.81 9.15
CA ASN A 93 -18.68 7.05 9.61
C ASN A 93 -19.17 8.44 9.16
N ASN A 94 -20.37 8.84 9.55
CA ASN A 94 -20.97 10.12 9.13
C ASN A 94 -20.20 11.38 9.58
N LYS A 95 -19.22 11.25 10.48
CA LYS A 95 -18.45 12.37 11.04
C LYS A 95 -16.95 12.30 10.73
N PHE A 96 -16.47 11.16 10.23
CA PHE A 96 -15.06 10.88 10.04
C PHE A 96 -14.84 10.00 8.81
N GLY A 97 -13.94 10.41 7.92
CA GLY A 97 -13.70 9.73 6.64
C GLY A 97 -12.98 8.38 6.73
N GLY A 98 -12.54 7.96 7.92
CA GLY A 98 -11.88 6.69 8.18
C GLY A 98 -10.38 6.71 7.88
N ASP A 99 -9.60 5.95 8.67
CA ASP A 99 -8.21 5.65 8.37
C ASP A 99 -8.15 4.62 7.25
N LEU A 100 -7.08 4.63 6.46
CA LEU A 100 -6.86 3.70 5.37
C LEU A 100 -5.78 2.68 5.76
N VAL A 101 -6.04 1.39 5.53
CA VAL A 101 -5.13 0.33 5.94
C VAL A 101 -4.85 -0.62 4.78
N TYR A 102 -3.58 -0.67 4.36
CA TYR A 102 -3.05 -1.66 3.44
C TYR A 102 -2.64 -2.90 4.23
N PHE A 103 -3.49 -3.91 4.26
CA PHE A 103 -3.21 -5.19 4.93
C PHE A 103 -2.26 -6.02 4.09
N GLN A 104 -1.20 -6.57 4.69
CA GLN A 104 -0.30 -7.46 3.97
C GLN A 104 -1.07 -8.67 3.40
N GLY A 105 -0.85 -8.99 2.13
CA GLY A 105 -1.63 -10.00 1.40
C GLY A 105 -1.72 -11.35 2.11
N HIS A 106 -0.59 -11.87 2.58
CA HIS A 106 -0.50 -13.16 3.26
C HIS A 106 -1.17 -13.20 4.64
N SER A 107 -1.61 -12.05 5.18
CA SER A 107 -2.31 -11.95 6.46
C SER A 107 -3.84 -12.00 6.33
N ALA A 108 -4.39 -12.10 5.12
CA ALA A 108 -5.83 -12.16 4.88
C ALA A 108 -6.59 -13.18 5.76
N PRO A 109 -6.06 -14.40 6.04
CA PRO A 109 -6.74 -15.35 6.92
C PRO A 109 -7.06 -14.79 8.32
N GLY A 110 -6.18 -13.97 8.87
CA GLY A 110 -6.42 -13.34 10.17
C GLY A 110 -7.54 -12.31 10.14
N MET A 111 -7.66 -11.56 9.03
CA MET A 111 -8.73 -10.58 8.86
C MET A 111 -10.10 -11.27 8.72
N TYR A 112 -10.17 -12.40 8.01
CA TYR A 112 -11.38 -13.22 7.93
C TYR A 112 -11.76 -13.83 9.28
N ALA A 113 -10.78 -14.37 10.02
CA ALA A 113 -11.00 -14.89 11.37
C ALA A 113 -11.50 -13.81 12.34
N ARG A 114 -10.97 -12.59 12.24
CA ARG A 114 -11.45 -11.44 13.02
C ARG A 114 -12.90 -11.07 12.62
N ALA A 115 -13.19 -10.96 11.34
CA ALA A 115 -14.53 -10.65 10.83
C ALA A 115 -15.56 -11.74 11.22
N PHE A 116 -15.14 -12.99 11.36
CA PHE A 116 -15.97 -14.07 11.88
C PHE A 116 -16.35 -13.83 13.36
N LEU A 117 -15.39 -13.48 14.21
CA LEU A 117 -15.70 -13.14 15.62
C LEU A 117 -16.59 -11.89 15.71
N GLU A 118 -16.43 -10.93 14.82
CA GLU A 118 -17.26 -9.71 14.72
C GLU A 118 -18.69 -10.01 14.22
N GLY A 119 -18.98 -11.22 13.72
CA GLY A 119 -20.26 -11.60 13.15
C GLY A 119 -20.51 -11.13 11.72
N ARG A 120 -19.48 -10.66 11.03
CA ARG A 120 -19.53 -10.19 9.63
C ARG A 120 -19.35 -11.33 8.62
N LEU A 121 -18.73 -12.42 9.03
CA LEU A 121 -18.58 -13.65 8.28
C LEU A 121 -19.12 -14.83 9.11
N ASN A 122 -19.47 -15.92 8.45
CA ASN A 122 -19.94 -17.16 9.06
C ASN A 122 -19.02 -18.35 8.66
N GLU A 123 -19.20 -19.48 9.31
CA GLU A 123 -18.39 -20.69 9.07
C GLU A 123 -18.46 -21.17 7.62
N LYS A 124 -19.63 -21.10 6.97
CA LYS A 124 -19.78 -21.50 5.57
C LYS A 124 -18.93 -20.64 4.64
N GLN A 125 -18.75 -19.35 4.96
CA GLN A 125 -17.88 -18.47 4.21
C GLN A 125 -16.41 -18.79 4.49
N LEU A 126 -16.03 -19.06 5.73
CA LEU A 126 -14.65 -19.49 6.08
C LEU A 126 -14.29 -20.80 5.37
N ASP A 127 -15.21 -21.76 5.29
CA ASP A 127 -15.01 -23.02 4.55
C ASP A 127 -14.88 -22.85 3.03
N ARG A 128 -15.15 -21.65 2.52
CA ARG A 128 -14.95 -21.26 1.11
C ARG A 128 -13.73 -20.38 0.91
N PHE A 129 -12.81 -20.40 1.83
CA PHE A 129 -11.53 -19.70 1.67
C PHE A 129 -10.83 -20.12 0.39
N ARG A 130 -10.32 -19.14 -0.39
CA ARG A 130 -9.66 -19.32 -1.70
C ARG A 130 -10.53 -20.00 -2.78
N GLN A 131 -11.83 -19.88 -2.70
CA GLN A 131 -12.76 -20.39 -3.69
C GLN A 131 -13.54 -19.24 -4.36
N GLU A 132 -12.79 -18.28 -4.89
CA GLU A 132 -13.28 -16.99 -5.42
C GLU A 132 -14.29 -17.16 -6.56
N VAL A 133 -14.12 -18.20 -7.39
CA VAL A 133 -15.02 -18.49 -8.53
C VAL A 133 -16.38 -19.02 -8.10
N LYS A 134 -16.57 -19.38 -6.82
CA LYS A 134 -17.83 -19.83 -6.26
C LYS A 134 -18.53 -18.68 -5.55
N THR A 135 -19.84 -18.56 -5.74
CA THR A 135 -20.64 -17.54 -5.05
C THR A 135 -20.42 -17.57 -3.54
N GLY A 136 -20.01 -16.44 -2.96
CA GLY A 136 -19.72 -16.30 -1.53
C GLY A 136 -18.40 -16.92 -1.08
N GLY A 137 -17.48 -17.21 -2.00
CA GLY A 137 -16.09 -17.58 -1.68
C GLY A 137 -15.31 -16.38 -1.16
N LEU A 138 -14.36 -16.63 -0.25
CA LEU A 138 -13.44 -15.62 0.23
C LEU A 138 -12.22 -15.53 -0.68
N SER A 139 -11.77 -14.33 -1.00
CA SER A 139 -10.59 -14.12 -1.83
C SER A 139 -9.33 -14.65 -1.17
N SER A 140 -8.38 -15.12 -1.98
CA SER A 140 -7.08 -15.63 -1.53
C SER A 140 -6.30 -14.59 -0.76
N TYR A 141 -6.41 -13.34 -1.21
CA TYR A 141 -5.71 -12.15 -0.72
C TYR A 141 -6.66 -10.95 -0.71
N PRO A 142 -6.29 -9.81 -0.12
CA PRO A 142 -7.06 -8.58 -0.24
C PRO A 142 -7.31 -8.22 -1.71
N HIS A 143 -8.59 -8.19 -2.11
CA HIS A 143 -8.96 -7.99 -3.51
C HIS A 143 -10.31 -7.25 -3.63
N PRO A 144 -10.30 -5.94 -3.91
CA PRO A 144 -11.53 -5.14 -3.99
C PRO A 144 -12.51 -5.59 -5.08
N TRP A 145 -12.02 -6.11 -6.21
CA TRP A 145 -12.89 -6.63 -7.26
C TRP A 145 -13.70 -7.85 -6.80
N LEU A 146 -13.04 -8.79 -6.11
CA LEU A 146 -13.68 -10.04 -5.65
C LEU A 146 -14.54 -9.84 -4.40
N MET A 147 -14.16 -8.92 -3.51
CA MET A 147 -14.88 -8.60 -2.29
C MET A 147 -15.07 -7.07 -2.14
N PRO A 148 -15.92 -6.45 -3.00
CA PRO A 148 -15.98 -5.00 -3.19
C PRO A 148 -16.49 -4.21 -1.97
N ASN A 149 -17.17 -4.86 -1.03
CA ASN A 149 -17.64 -4.22 0.21
C ASN A 149 -16.75 -4.51 1.42
N PHE A 150 -15.66 -5.27 1.22
CA PHE A 150 -14.77 -5.69 2.30
C PHE A 150 -13.36 -5.08 2.13
N TRP A 151 -12.65 -5.41 1.05
CA TRP A 151 -11.27 -4.99 0.84
C TRP A 151 -11.16 -3.61 0.18
N GLN A 152 -10.34 -2.73 0.75
CA GLN A 152 -10.09 -1.40 0.18
C GLN A 152 -8.99 -1.42 -0.88
N PHE A 153 -7.92 -2.20 -0.66
CA PHE A 153 -6.71 -2.20 -1.48
C PHE A 153 -6.28 -3.62 -1.85
N PRO A 154 -5.85 -3.87 -3.09
CA PRO A 154 -5.17 -5.10 -3.45
C PRO A 154 -3.71 -5.04 -2.97
N THR A 155 -3.24 -6.06 -2.29
CA THR A 155 -1.90 -6.06 -1.68
C THR A 155 -1.14 -7.38 -1.90
N VAL A 156 -1.56 -8.17 -2.89
CA VAL A 156 -0.91 -9.46 -3.16
C VAL A 156 0.42 -9.30 -3.88
N SER A 157 0.52 -8.36 -4.81
CA SER A 157 1.77 -8.08 -5.50
C SER A 157 2.72 -7.36 -4.55
N MET A 158 3.82 -8.03 -4.22
CA MET A 158 4.81 -7.51 -3.27
C MET A 158 5.47 -6.25 -3.82
N GLY A 159 5.71 -5.27 -2.95
CA GLY A 159 6.31 -3.99 -3.30
C GLY A 159 5.33 -2.91 -3.76
N ILE A 160 4.22 -3.25 -4.41
CA ILE A 160 3.22 -2.29 -4.88
C ILE A 160 2.50 -1.62 -3.71
N GLY A 161 2.10 -2.40 -2.71
CA GLY A 161 1.38 -1.89 -1.54
C GLY A 161 2.05 -0.71 -0.85
N PRO A 162 3.35 -0.78 -0.51
CA PRO A 162 4.11 0.35 0.04
C PRO A 162 4.06 1.61 -0.81
N MET A 163 4.33 1.46 -2.12
CA MET A 163 4.30 2.58 -3.05
C MET A 163 2.91 3.21 -3.16
N LEU A 164 1.87 2.39 -3.35
CA LEU A 164 0.49 2.88 -3.39
C LEU A 164 0.09 3.60 -2.10
N ALA A 165 0.54 3.14 -0.93
CA ALA A 165 0.25 3.77 0.35
C ALA A 165 0.88 5.16 0.49
N ILE A 166 2.11 5.36 -0.02
CA ILE A 166 2.78 6.66 -0.07
C ILE A 166 1.95 7.64 -0.89
N TYR A 167 1.60 7.25 -2.11
CA TYR A 167 0.84 8.13 -3.02
C TYR A 167 -0.61 8.33 -2.57
N GLN A 168 -1.21 7.36 -1.88
CA GLN A 168 -2.51 7.53 -1.23
C GLN A 168 -2.46 8.56 -0.10
N ALA A 169 -1.42 8.53 0.73
CA ALA A 169 -1.22 9.53 1.79
C ALA A 169 -0.97 10.92 1.22
N ARG A 170 -0.17 11.03 0.16
CA ARG A 170 0.07 12.25 -0.60
C ARG A 170 -1.21 12.80 -1.21
N PHE A 171 -1.98 11.94 -1.87
CA PHE A 171 -3.23 12.35 -2.51
C PHE A 171 -4.29 12.82 -1.50
N MET A 172 -4.33 12.24 -0.31
CA MET A 172 -5.16 12.75 0.79
C MET A 172 -4.79 14.20 1.14
N LYS A 173 -3.49 14.51 1.28
CA LYS A 173 -3.01 15.89 1.51
C LYS A 173 -3.29 16.81 0.32
N TYR A 174 -3.17 16.33 -0.91
CA TYR A 174 -3.57 17.07 -2.11
C TYR A 174 -5.04 17.49 -2.07
N LEU A 175 -5.95 16.57 -1.72
CA LEU A 175 -7.37 16.90 -1.58
C LEU A 175 -7.64 17.92 -0.46
N ILE A 176 -6.95 17.78 0.67
CA ILE A 176 -7.03 18.75 1.80
C ILE A 176 -6.54 20.12 1.37
N ASN A 177 -5.35 20.20 0.77
CA ASN A 177 -4.74 21.46 0.35
C ASN A 177 -5.55 22.19 -0.74
N ARG A 178 -6.28 21.45 -1.56
CA ARG A 178 -7.24 21.99 -2.53
C ARG A 178 -8.60 22.35 -1.92
N GLY A 179 -8.81 22.13 -0.63
CA GLY A 179 -10.09 22.37 0.03
C GLY A 179 -11.24 21.46 -0.40
N LEU A 180 -10.93 20.32 -1.02
CA LEU A 180 -11.92 19.37 -1.51
C LEU A 180 -12.44 18.42 -0.41
N ILE A 181 -11.61 18.14 0.60
CA ILE A 181 -11.98 17.43 1.82
C ILE A 181 -11.43 18.17 3.05
N LYS A 182 -11.99 17.89 4.22
CA LYS A 182 -11.49 18.43 5.48
C LYS A 182 -10.27 17.65 5.97
N ASP A 183 -9.37 18.33 6.67
CA ASP A 183 -8.33 17.66 7.46
C ASP A 183 -8.93 17.15 8.77
N GLU A 184 -9.12 15.85 8.86
CA GLU A 184 -9.66 15.16 10.03
C GLU A 184 -8.57 14.39 10.79
N GLY A 185 -7.30 14.58 10.43
CA GLY A 185 -6.18 13.85 11.01
C GLY A 185 -6.22 12.34 10.71
N ARG A 186 -6.73 11.97 9.52
CA ARG A 186 -6.76 10.60 9.04
C ARG A 186 -5.35 10.08 8.80
N LYS A 187 -5.15 8.79 8.99
CA LYS A 187 -3.87 8.11 8.75
C LYS A 187 -3.99 7.07 7.64
N VAL A 188 -2.89 6.87 6.93
CA VAL A 188 -2.68 5.75 6.00
C VAL A 188 -1.66 4.81 6.63
N TRP A 189 -2.05 3.56 6.82
CA TRP A 189 -1.22 2.51 7.37
C TRP A 189 -0.88 1.48 6.30
N ALA A 190 0.37 1.03 6.25
CA ALA A 190 0.77 -0.07 5.38
C ALA A 190 1.53 -1.13 6.17
N PHE A 191 1.09 -2.38 6.05
CA PHE A 191 1.70 -3.55 6.66
C PHE A 191 2.54 -4.29 5.62
N LEU A 192 3.82 -4.41 5.91
CA LEU A 192 4.85 -4.86 4.99
C LEU A 192 5.65 -6.02 5.59
N GLY A 193 6.18 -6.90 4.74
CA GLY A 193 7.14 -7.90 5.16
C GLY A 193 8.57 -7.40 4.99
N ASP A 194 9.48 -7.89 5.83
CA ASP A 194 10.92 -7.59 5.70
C ASP A 194 11.51 -8.15 4.39
N GLY A 195 11.06 -9.31 3.94
CA GLY A 195 11.44 -9.86 2.63
C GLY A 195 10.84 -9.09 1.44
N GLU A 196 9.69 -8.42 1.62
CA GLU A 196 9.07 -7.56 0.64
C GLU A 196 9.91 -6.30 0.34
N MET A 197 10.81 -5.92 1.25
CA MET A 197 11.72 -4.80 1.06
C MET A 197 12.82 -5.09 0.01
N ASP A 198 12.94 -6.32 -0.49
CA ASP A 198 13.80 -6.65 -1.63
C ASP A 198 13.22 -6.13 -2.96
N GLU A 199 11.90 -5.87 -3.04
CA GLU A 199 11.28 -5.27 -4.22
C GLU A 199 11.64 -3.78 -4.32
N PRO A 200 12.15 -3.30 -5.47
CA PRO A 200 12.52 -1.90 -5.65
C PRO A 200 11.37 -0.92 -5.37
N GLU A 201 10.14 -1.31 -5.69
CA GLU A 201 8.94 -0.51 -5.48
C GLU A 201 8.69 -0.24 -4.01
N SER A 202 9.04 -1.16 -3.11
CA SER A 202 8.90 -0.98 -1.65
C SER A 202 9.65 0.22 -1.12
N LEU A 203 10.78 0.56 -1.75
CA LEU A 203 11.67 1.65 -1.36
C LEU A 203 11.64 2.82 -2.35
N GLY A 204 10.97 2.66 -3.49
CA GLY A 204 11.07 3.57 -4.63
C GLY A 204 10.62 5.02 -4.36
N ALA A 205 9.69 5.24 -3.44
CA ALA A 205 9.11 6.56 -3.18
C ALA A 205 9.31 7.05 -1.73
N ILE A 206 10.13 6.39 -0.92
CA ILE A 206 10.32 6.78 0.49
C ILE A 206 10.91 8.19 0.64
N GLY A 207 11.79 8.60 -0.29
CA GLY A 207 12.34 9.96 -0.33
C GLY A 207 11.27 11.02 -0.59
N LEU A 208 10.31 10.74 -1.48
CA LEU A 208 9.16 11.63 -1.74
C LEU A 208 8.31 11.78 -0.48
N ALA A 209 8.01 10.69 0.21
CA ALA A 209 7.20 10.72 1.42
C ALA A 209 7.78 11.65 2.50
N ALA A 210 9.09 11.62 2.69
CA ALA A 210 9.77 12.51 3.64
C ALA A 210 9.82 13.96 3.13
N ARG A 211 10.15 14.18 1.84
CA ARG A 211 10.20 15.52 1.23
C ARG A 211 8.86 16.25 1.31
N GLU A 212 7.75 15.53 1.16
CA GLU A 212 6.40 16.10 1.26
C GLU A 212 5.80 16.04 2.67
N ASN A 213 6.60 15.74 3.70
CA ASN A 213 6.18 15.74 5.10
C ASN A 213 4.89 14.92 5.35
N LEU A 214 4.85 13.69 4.81
CA LEU A 214 3.65 12.84 4.91
C LEU A 214 3.48 12.26 6.33
N ASP A 215 3.26 13.10 7.31
CA ASP A 215 3.03 12.70 8.71
C ASP A 215 1.70 11.94 8.94
N ASN A 216 0.91 11.82 7.91
CA ASN A 216 -0.27 10.97 7.86
C ASN A 216 0.02 9.52 7.38
N LEU A 217 1.29 9.18 7.10
CA LEU A 217 1.71 7.86 6.63
C LEU A 217 2.47 7.11 7.72
N ILE A 218 2.06 5.84 7.96
CA ILE A 218 2.71 4.94 8.91
C ILE A 218 2.95 3.59 8.26
N PHE A 219 4.22 3.19 8.15
CA PHE A 219 4.60 1.84 7.76
C PHE A 219 4.81 0.97 8.99
N VAL A 220 4.37 -0.28 8.94
CA VAL A 220 4.63 -1.32 9.94
C VAL A 220 5.30 -2.49 9.24
N VAL A 221 6.61 -2.61 9.40
CA VAL A 221 7.38 -3.69 8.82
C VAL A 221 7.43 -4.86 9.79
N ASN A 222 6.81 -5.97 9.40
CA ASN A 222 6.82 -7.22 10.15
C ASN A 222 8.14 -7.96 9.88
N CYS A 223 9.16 -7.69 10.71
CA CYS A 223 10.49 -8.29 10.60
C CYS A 223 10.53 -9.65 11.29
N ASN A 224 10.05 -10.67 10.60
CA ASN A 224 10.15 -12.06 11.06
C ASN A 224 11.46 -12.73 10.63
N LEU A 225 12.33 -12.02 9.93
CA LEU A 225 13.68 -12.35 9.49
C LEU A 225 13.75 -13.45 8.42
N GLN A 226 12.62 -13.90 7.84
CA GLN A 226 12.58 -15.02 6.92
C GLN A 226 11.84 -14.71 5.61
N ARG A 227 12.44 -15.11 4.50
CA ARG A 227 11.81 -15.27 3.19
C ARG A 227 11.16 -16.66 3.06
N LEU A 228 10.94 -17.13 1.81
CA LEU A 228 10.42 -18.48 1.56
C LEU A 228 11.43 -19.56 1.91
N ASP A 229 12.68 -19.38 1.48
CA ASP A 229 13.70 -20.42 1.50
C ASP A 229 14.67 -20.32 2.68
N GLY A 230 14.66 -19.20 3.40
CA GLY A 230 15.59 -18.97 4.50
C GLY A 230 15.53 -17.55 5.08
N PRO A 231 16.58 -17.11 5.77
CA PRO A 231 16.64 -15.78 6.34
C PRO A 231 16.69 -14.68 5.25
N VAL A 232 16.13 -13.50 5.55
CA VAL A 232 16.18 -12.34 4.64
C VAL A 232 17.63 -11.87 4.46
N ARG A 233 18.39 -11.78 5.56
CA ARG A 233 19.81 -11.38 5.59
C ARG A 233 20.60 -12.31 6.49
N GLY A 234 20.89 -13.53 6.06
CA GLY A 234 21.50 -14.56 6.90
C GLY A 234 22.72 -14.10 7.72
N ASN A 235 23.71 -13.52 7.06
CA ASN A 235 24.94 -12.97 7.68
C ASN A 235 24.83 -11.47 8.01
N GLY A 236 23.68 -10.85 7.75
CA GLY A 236 23.40 -9.43 7.99
C GLY A 236 22.31 -9.22 9.03
N LYS A 237 21.76 -8.01 9.04
CA LYS A 237 20.71 -7.56 9.97
C LYS A 237 19.73 -6.67 9.22
N ILE A 238 18.64 -7.23 8.74
CA ILE A 238 17.64 -6.50 7.95
C ILE A 238 17.06 -5.31 8.72
N ILE A 239 16.85 -5.42 10.03
CA ILE A 239 16.33 -4.32 10.87
C ILE A 239 17.28 -3.12 10.84
N GLN A 240 18.57 -3.34 10.92
CA GLN A 240 19.57 -2.27 10.89
C GLN A 240 19.72 -1.67 9.48
N GLU A 241 19.65 -2.52 8.45
CA GLU A 241 19.65 -2.07 7.06
C GLU A 241 18.45 -1.15 6.80
N LEU A 242 17.24 -1.58 7.16
CA LEU A 242 16.04 -0.76 7.00
C LEU A 242 16.06 0.50 7.85
N GLU A 243 16.55 0.44 9.09
CA GLU A 243 16.74 1.65 9.93
C GLU A 243 17.60 2.67 9.19
N GLY A 244 18.74 2.26 8.64
CA GLY A 244 19.66 3.13 7.90
C GLY A 244 19.01 3.75 6.66
N ILE A 245 18.29 2.95 5.88
CA ILE A 245 17.58 3.38 4.67
C ILE A 245 16.51 4.43 5.00
N PHE A 246 15.61 4.13 5.93
CA PHE A 246 14.51 5.04 6.27
C PHE A 246 15.00 6.32 6.99
N ARG A 247 16.00 6.22 7.88
CA ARG A 247 16.59 7.43 8.48
C ARG A 247 17.28 8.29 7.42
N GLY A 248 18.02 7.67 6.50
CA GLY A 248 18.67 8.38 5.39
C GLY A 248 17.66 9.08 4.47
N ALA A 249 16.46 8.54 4.33
CA ALA A 249 15.37 9.15 3.60
C ALA A 249 14.57 10.21 4.39
N GLY A 250 14.88 10.44 5.68
CA GLY A 250 14.22 11.46 6.51
C GLY A 250 12.96 10.99 7.26
N TRP A 251 12.76 9.68 7.41
CA TRP A 251 11.64 9.13 8.17
C TRP A 251 11.92 9.10 9.68
N ASN A 252 10.86 9.24 10.46
CA ASN A 252 10.85 8.85 11.86
C ASN A 252 10.86 7.32 11.97
N VAL A 253 11.89 6.75 12.61
CA VAL A 253 12.08 5.29 12.70
C VAL A 253 11.89 4.82 14.13
N LEU A 254 10.95 3.90 14.36
CA LEU A 254 10.67 3.27 15.63
C LEU A 254 10.97 1.76 15.55
N LYS A 255 11.98 1.31 16.27
CA LYS A 255 12.31 -0.12 16.39
C LYS A 255 11.59 -0.74 17.58
N VAL A 256 10.92 -1.87 17.36
CA VAL A 256 10.22 -2.68 18.36
C VAL A 256 10.81 -4.09 18.31
N ILE A 257 11.95 -4.26 18.97
CA ILE A 257 12.79 -5.48 18.83
C ILE A 257 12.56 -6.46 19.97
N TRP A 258 12.56 -5.95 21.21
CA TRP A 258 12.51 -6.76 22.42
C TRP A 258 11.22 -6.53 23.20
N GLY A 259 10.61 -7.62 23.66
CA GLY A 259 9.43 -7.56 24.53
C GLY A 259 9.79 -7.17 25.98
N SER A 260 8.79 -6.87 26.78
CA SER A 260 8.93 -6.31 28.14
C SER A 260 9.80 -7.15 29.08
N TYR A 261 9.86 -8.46 28.90
CA TYR A 261 10.77 -9.31 29.74
C TYR A 261 12.26 -9.03 29.54
N TRP A 262 12.65 -8.39 28.44
CA TRP A 262 14.01 -7.96 28.19
C TRP A 262 14.37 -6.67 28.93
N ASP A 263 13.41 -5.88 29.37
CA ASP A 263 13.66 -4.57 29.99
C ASP A 263 14.49 -4.72 31.28
N THR A 264 14.15 -5.71 32.11
CA THR A 264 14.90 -6.01 33.34
C THR A 264 16.34 -6.45 33.05
N LEU A 265 16.54 -7.27 32.00
CA LEU A 265 17.88 -7.70 31.60
C LEU A 265 18.71 -6.51 31.08
N LEU A 266 18.13 -5.68 30.25
CA LEU A 266 18.78 -4.48 29.70
C LEU A 266 19.12 -3.47 30.82
N ALA A 267 18.22 -3.27 31.79
CA ALA A 267 18.45 -2.41 32.95
C ALA A 267 19.60 -2.89 33.86
N ASN A 268 19.83 -4.21 33.90
CA ASN A 268 20.89 -4.83 34.66
C ASN A 268 22.20 -5.05 33.87
N ASP A 269 22.24 -4.72 32.59
CA ASP A 269 23.45 -4.82 31.74
C ASP A 269 24.41 -3.65 32.01
N LYS A 270 24.98 -3.62 33.19
CA LYS A 270 25.87 -2.54 33.63
C LYS A 270 27.18 -2.45 32.82
N THR A 271 27.57 -3.53 32.18
CA THR A 271 28.79 -3.66 31.40
C THR A 271 28.59 -3.40 29.90
N GLY A 272 27.34 -3.38 29.43
CA GLY A 272 26.98 -3.22 28.02
C GLY A 272 27.19 -4.47 27.16
N HIS A 273 27.57 -5.62 27.76
CA HIS A 273 27.82 -6.84 27.02
C HIS A 273 26.56 -7.47 26.41
N LEU A 274 25.38 -7.29 27.03
CA LEU A 274 24.12 -7.74 26.45
C LEU A 274 23.80 -6.95 25.17
N VAL A 275 23.90 -5.63 25.21
CA VAL A 275 23.72 -4.78 24.02
C VAL A 275 24.78 -5.10 22.95
N LYS A 276 26.02 -5.39 23.37
CA LYS A 276 27.08 -5.81 22.47
C LYS A 276 26.72 -7.09 21.72
N ILE A 277 26.29 -8.15 22.41
CA ILE A 277 25.84 -9.40 21.77
C ILE A 277 24.66 -9.12 20.82
N MET A 278 23.67 -8.32 21.25
CA MET A 278 22.53 -7.96 20.40
C MET A 278 22.99 -7.28 19.10
N ASN A 279 24.03 -6.47 19.15
CA ASN A 279 24.60 -5.83 17.97
C ASN A 279 25.42 -6.79 17.10
N GLU A 280 26.12 -7.75 17.67
CA GLU A 280 26.97 -8.71 16.94
C GLU A 280 26.16 -9.86 16.30
N THR A 281 25.07 -10.27 16.91
CA THR A 281 24.25 -11.41 16.48
C THR A 281 23.55 -11.13 15.15
N VAL A 282 23.75 -11.98 14.15
CA VAL A 282 23.16 -11.87 12.81
C VAL A 282 21.77 -12.52 12.72
N ASP A 283 21.02 -12.21 11.66
CA ASP A 283 19.63 -12.68 11.51
C ASP A 283 19.51 -14.20 11.47
N GLY A 284 20.47 -14.90 10.84
CA GLY A 284 20.50 -16.36 10.82
C GLY A 284 20.66 -16.99 12.20
N GLU A 285 21.46 -16.38 13.10
CA GLU A 285 21.56 -16.82 14.50
C GLU A 285 20.25 -16.52 15.26
N TYR A 286 19.64 -15.34 15.08
CA TYR A 286 18.38 -14.99 15.71
C TYR A 286 17.24 -15.93 15.30
N GLN A 287 17.20 -16.39 14.07
CA GLN A 287 16.30 -17.41 13.60
C GLN A 287 16.54 -18.74 14.32
N ALA A 288 17.78 -19.21 14.35
CA ALA A 288 18.17 -20.47 14.99
C ALA A 288 17.81 -20.49 16.48
N PHE A 289 17.93 -19.39 17.19
CA PHE A 289 17.60 -19.30 18.62
C PHE A 289 16.10 -19.60 18.91
N LYS A 290 15.20 -19.33 17.98
CA LYS A 290 13.77 -19.63 18.15
C LYS A 290 13.37 -20.99 17.59
N ALA A 291 14.08 -21.51 16.60
CA ALA A 291 13.91 -22.86 16.10
C ALA A 291 14.46 -23.93 17.08
N ARG A 292 15.28 -23.53 18.05
CA ARG A 292 15.93 -24.38 19.05
C ARG A 292 15.33 -24.16 20.45
N ASN A 293 15.91 -24.79 21.47
CA ASN A 293 15.46 -24.70 22.87
C ASN A 293 16.23 -23.62 23.68
N GLY A 294 15.80 -23.43 24.93
CA GLY A 294 16.40 -22.43 25.83
C GLY A 294 17.84 -22.71 26.21
N LEU A 295 18.23 -23.99 26.37
CA LEU A 295 19.62 -24.36 26.59
C LEU A 295 20.54 -23.86 25.47
N TYR A 296 20.12 -24.05 24.21
CA TYR A 296 20.87 -23.56 23.07
C TYR A 296 21.02 -22.04 23.10
N VAL A 297 19.97 -21.29 23.48
CA VAL A 297 20.03 -19.83 23.63
C VAL A 297 20.97 -19.42 24.77
N ARG A 298 20.92 -20.12 25.91
CA ARG A 298 21.82 -19.90 27.03
C ARG A 298 23.27 -20.03 26.61
N GLU A 299 23.62 -21.13 25.94
CA GLU A 299 24.99 -21.43 25.54
C GLU A 299 25.49 -20.53 24.40
N LYS A 300 24.70 -20.34 23.36
CA LYS A 300 25.13 -19.71 22.11
C LYS A 300 24.91 -18.21 22.06
N PHE A 301 23.94 -17.66 22.84
CA PHE A 301 23.73 -16.22 22.94
C PHE A 301 24.30 -15.69 24.24
N PHE A 302 23.77 -16.05 25.39
CA PHE A 302 24.23 -15.52 26.67
C PHE A 302 25.62 -16.04 27.08
N GLY A 303 26.03 -17.20 26.59
CA GLY A 303 27.35 -17.79 26.85
C GLY A 303 28.50 -17.14 26.08
N LYS A 304 28.25 -16.14 25.23
CA LYS A 304 29.33 -15.41 24.50
C LYS A 304 30.24 -14.61 25.43
N TYR A 305 29.73 -14.14 26.57
CA TYR A 305 30.46 -13.38 27.58
C TYR A 305 30.09 -13.85 28.99
N PRO A 306 31.09 -13.91 29.95
CA PRO A 306 30.78 -14.27 31.32
C PRO A 306 29.73 -13.39 31.98
N GLU A 307 29.72 -12.08 31.71
CA GLU A 307 28.79 -11.11 32.26
C GLU A 307 27.34 -11.40 31.84
N THR A 308 27.13 -11.82 30.62
CA THR A 308 25.79 -12.18 30.13
C THR A 308 25.35 -13.56 30.60
N THR A 309 26.27 -14.48 30.83
CA THR A 309 25.99 -15.77 31.50
C THR A 309 25.50 -15.53 32.92
N GLU A 310 26.19 -14.66 33.69
CA GLU A 310 25.80 -14.29 35.05
C GLU A 310 24.43 -13.61 35.09
N LEU A 311 24.15 -12.72 34.13
CA LEU A 311 22.89 -12.00 34.03
C LEU A 311 21.65 -12.92 33.97
N VAL A 312 21.78 -14.12 33.42
CA VAL A 312 20.69 -15.12 33.31
C VAL A 312 20.89 -16.34 34.18
N SER A 313 21.80 -16.30 35.16
CA SER A 313 22.17 -17.42 36.01
C SER A 313 20.96 -17.98 36.82
N SER A 314 20.06 -17.12 37.24
CA SER A 314 18.85 -17.49 38.01
C SER A 314 17.64 -17.91 37.13
N MET A 315 17.74 -17.76 35.79
CA MET A 315 16.64 -18.08 34.88
C MET A 315 16.69 -19.57 34.47
N SER A 316 15.55 -20.22 34.38
CA SER A 316 15.46 -21.53 33.72
C SER A 316 15.63 -21.41 32.20
N ASP A 317 15.97 -22.54 31.54
CA ASP A 317 16.01 -22.56 30.08
C ASP A 317 14.66 -22.26 29.43
N THR A 318 13.57 -22.64 30.11
CA THR A 318 12.21 -22.31 29.70
C THR A 318 11.96 -20.80 29.74
N ASP A 319 12.44 -20.10 30.78
CA ASP A 319 12.29 -18.66 30.92
C ASP A 319 13.12 -17.93 29.84
N ILE A 320 14.33 -18.38 29.58
CA ILE A 320 15.18 -17.85 28.49
C ILE A 320 14.49 -18.02 27.12
N TRP A 321 13.90 -19.21 26.87
CA TRP A 321 13.20 -19.43 25.60
C TRP A 321 11.94 -18.56 25.48
N ARG A 322 11.27 -18.25 26.59
CA ARG A 322 10.08 -17.39 26.65
C ARG A 322 10.39 -15.90 26.46
N LEU A 323 11.64 -15.47 26.53
CA LEU A 323 12.03 -14.10 26.18
C LEU A 323 11.58 -13.78 24.75
N ASN A 324 10.58 -12.89 24.66
CA ASN A 324 9.83 -12.68 23.41
C ASN A 324 10.37 -11.51 22.60
N ARG A 325 10.00 -11.45 21.33
CA ARG A 325 10.27 -10.31 20.42
C ARG A 325 9.22 -9.22 20.65
N GLY A 326 9.63 -7.95 20.41
CA GLY A 326 8.79 -6.79 20.68
C GLY A 326 7.48 -6.77 19.88
N GLY A 327 7.50 -7.24 18.63
CA GLY A 327 6.32 -7.31 17.80
C GLY A 327 5.25 -8.32 18.27
N HIS A 328 5.55 -9.15 19.28
CA HIS A 328 4.58 -10.02 19.95
C HIS A 328 4.13 -9.47 21.31
N ASP A 329 4.66 -8.33 21.73
CA ASP A 329 4.32 -7.69 22.99
C ASP A 329 3.33 -6.53 22.74
N PRO A 330 2.06 -6.64 23.19
CA PRO A 330 1.04 -5.64 22.90
C PRO A 330 1.35 -4.28 23.53
N HIS A 331 2.08 -4.22 24.66
CA HIS A 331 2.47 -2.95 25.29
C HIS A 331 3.52 -2.22 24.45
N LYS A 332 4.54 -2.93 23.98
CA LYS A 332 5.58 -2.37 23.11
C LYS A 332 5.00 -1.88 21.77
N VAL A 333 4.10 -2.67 21.18
CA VAL A 333 3.41 -2.31 19.95
C VAL A 333 2.50 -1.10 20.15
N TYR A 334 1.73 -1.07 21.25
CA TYR A 334 0.87 0.07 21.57
C TYR A 334 1.68 1.37 21.73
N ALA A 335 2.78 1.33 22.47
CA ALA A 335 3.64 2.51 22.67
C ALA A 335 4.21 3.04 21.34
N ALA A 336 4.63 2.12 20.44
CA ALA A 336 5.12 2.50 19.11
C ALA A 336 4.02 3.13 18.25
N TYR A 337 2.81 2.57 18.26
CA TYR A 337 1.67 3.10 17.50
C TYR A 337 1.24 4.48 18.04
N ASP A 338 1.21 4.66 19.37
CA ASP A 338 0.91 5.95 19.98
C ASP A 338 1.93 7.03 19.58
N LYS A 339 3.22 6.72 19.61
CA LYS A 339 4.28 7.65 19.15
C LYS A 339 4.11 7.96 17.65
N ALA A 340 3.79 6.96 16.82
CA ALA A 340 3.63 7.12 15.37
C ALA A 340 2.43 8.00 14.99
N VAL A 341 1.26 7.81 15.60
CA VAL A 341 0.06 8.62 15.28
C VAL A 341 0.20 10.07 15.73
N ASN A 342 0.99 10.33 16.77
CA ASN A 342 1.23 11.66 17.32
C ASN A 342 2.44 12.36 16.68
N HIS A 343 3.26 11.65 15.90
CA HIS A 343 4.40 12.25 15.20
C HIS A 343 3.93 13.23 14.12
N LYS A 344 4.69 14.33 13.95
CA LYS A 344 4.41 15.40 12.98
C LYS A 344 5.65 15.71 12.14
N GLY A 345 5.42 16.18 10.93
CA GLY A 345 6.44 16.71 10.03
C GLY A 345 7.19 15.66 9.20
N SER A 346 7.02 14.37 9.46
CA SER A 346 7.58 13.31 8.59
C SER A 346 6.80 12.01 8.70
N PRO A 347 6.87 11.11 7.71
CA PRO A 347 6.28 9.78 7.80
C PRO A 347 7.00 8.95 8.88
N THR A 348 6.30 7.95 9.42
CA THR A 348 6.85 7.04 10.42
C THR A 348 6.94 5.61 9.90
N VAL A 349 8.06 4.95 10.15
CA VAL A 349 8.20 3.50 10.00
C VAL A 349 8.41 2.83 11.36
N ILE A 350 7.63 1.80 11.62
CA ILE A 350 7.76 0.92 12.78
C ILE A 350 8.36 -0.40 12.31
N ILE A 351 9.58 -0.69 12.75
CA ILE A 351 10.31 -1.90 12.40
C ILE A 351 10.13 -2.89 13.56
N ALA A 352 9.17 -3.80 13.41
CA ALA A 352 8.73 -4.70 14.47
C ALA A 352 9.31 -6.11 14.30
N LYS A 353 10.21 -6.50 15.21
CA LYS A 353 10.79 -7.85 15.22
C LYS A 353 9.76 -8.86 15.71
N THR A 354 9.51 -9.89 14.90
CA THR A 354 8.58 -10.98 15.20
C THR A 354 9.23 -12.35 14.98
N ILE A 355 8.43 -13.40 15.00
CA ILE A 355 8.83 -14.77 14.73
C ILE A 355 7.87 -15.34 13.68
N LYS A 356 8.40 -15.81 12.55
CA LYS A 356 7.59 -16.46 11.52
C LYS A 356 6.96 -17.73 12.06
N GLY A 357 5.66 -17.92 11.87
CA GLY A 357 4.95 -19.08 12.40
C GLY A 357 4.84 -19.10 13.92
N TYR A 358 4.84 -17.94 14.57
CA TYR A 358 4.76 -17.83 16.03
C TYR A 358 3.62 -18.68 16.62
N GLY A 359 3.99 -19.60 17.52
CA GLY A 359 3.09 -20.53 18.18
C GLY A 359 2.88 -21.85 17.46
N MET A 360 3.41 -22.04 16.25
CA MET A 360 3.25 -23.29 15.49
C MET A 360 4.18 -24.43 15.97
N GLY A 361 4.96 -24.19 17.01
CA GLY A 361 5.84 -25.19 17.60
C GLY A 361 6.91 -25.70 16.66
N LYS A 362 7.32 -26.98 16.85
CA LYS A 362 8.42 -27.60 16.10
C LYS A 362 8.18 -27.65 14.60
N SER A 363 6.93 -27.74 14.17
CA SER A 363 6.55 -27.90 12.77
C SER A 363 6.60 -26.60 11.98
N GLY A 364 6.57 -25.42 12.61
CA GLY A 364 6.43 -24.18 11.89
C GLY A 364 7.04 -22.93 12.54
N GLU A 365 7.50 -22.97 13.80
CA GLU A 365 8.01 -21.76 14.45
C GLU A 365 9.49 -21.52 14.11
N SER A 366 9.76 -20.47 13.31
CA SER A 366 11.12 -20.06 12.91
C SER A 366 11.91 -21.05 12.05
N VAL A 367 11.28 -22.11 11.53
CA VAL A 367 11.96 -23.06 10.62
C VAL A 367 11.83 -22.60 9.17
N ASN A 368 12.75 -23.03 8.29
CA ASN A 368 12.77 -22.58 6.89
C ASN A 368 11.52 -23.03 6.11
N THR A 369 10.90 -24.14 6.49
CA THR A 369 9.69 -24.66 5.83
C THR A 369 8.39 -23.96 6.27
N THR A 370 8.44 -23.00 7.20
CA THR A 370 7.26 -22.32 7.78
C THR A 370 6.35 -21.69 6.73
N HIS A 371 6.92 -21.13 5.68
CA HIS A 371 6.13 -20.45 4.64
C HIS A 371 5.20 -21.42 3.88
N GLN A 372 5.66 -22.64 3.65
CA GLN A 372 4.90 -23.67 2.94
C GLN A 372 3.99 -24.49 3.87
N GLN A 373 4.03 -24.22 5.19
CA GLN A 373 3.25 -24.97 6.18
C GLN A 373 1.76 -24.64 6.04
N LYS A 374 1.03 -25.53 5.41
CA LYS A 374 -0.41 -25.49 5.18
C LYS A 374 -1.14 -26.73 5.71
N LYS A 375 -0.37 -27.71 6.19
CA LYS A 375 -0.86 -28.95 6.80
C LYS A 375 -0.25 -29.04 8.19
N LEU A 376 -1.07 -28.84 9.21
CA LEU A 376 -0.74 -29.14 10.60
C LEU A 376 -1.38 -30.49 10.90
N ASP A 377 -0.62 -31.41 11.48
CA ASP A 377 -1.17 -32.66 11.98
C ASP A 377 -1.96 -32.45 13.29
N VAL A 378 -2.51 -33.49 13.83
CA VAL A 378 -3.34 -33.41 15.05
C VAL A 378 -2.49 -32.97 16.23
N ASP A 379 -1.26 -33.41 16.34
CA ASP A 379 -0.37 -33.09 17.48
C ASP A 379 0.06 -31.62 17.40
N ASP A 380 0.35 -31.09 16.19
CA ASP A 380 0.60 -29.68 15.95
C ASP A 380 -0.61 -28.82 16.36
N LEU A 381 -1.82 -29.23 15.98
CA LEU A 381 -3.05 -28.53 16.33
C LEU A 381 -3.34 -28.57 17.84
N MET A 382 -3.09 -29.71 18.50
CA MET A 382 -3.18 -29.80 19.97
C MET A 382 -2.18 -28.85 20.65
N TYR A 383 -0.93 -28.86 20.19
CA TYR A 383 0.09 -27.94 20.70
C TYR A 383 -0.33 -26.47 20.50
N TYR A 384 -0.87 -26.13 19.32
CA TYR A 384 -1.30 -24.77 19.01
C TYR A 384 -2.46 -24.33 19.91
N ARG A 385 -3.48 -25.19 20.11
CA ARG A 385 -4.58 -24.98 21.05
C ARG A 385 -4.06 -24.68 22.45
N ASP A 386 -3.18 -25.57 22.98
CA ASP A 386 -2.65 -25.48 24.33
C ASP A 386 -1.76 -24.26 24.54
N ARG A 387 -0.94 -23.95 23.54
CA ARG A 387 -0.06 -22.78 23.54
C ARG A 387 -0.82 -21.46 23.71
N PHE A 388 -2.02 -21.38 23.16
CA PHE A 388 -2.86 -20.18 23.15
C PHE A 388 -4.09 -20.27 24.04
N ASP A 389 -4.21 -21.29 24.88
CA ASP A 389 -5.36 -21.50 25.78
C ASP A 389 -6.72 -21.43 25.05
N VAL A 390 -6.82 -22.01 23.85
CA VAL A 390 -8.06 -22.02 23.07
C VAL A 390 -9.03 -23.04 23.72
N PRO A 391 -10.26 -22.67 24.08
CA PRO A 391 -11.17 -23.52 24.87
C PRO A 391 -11.87 -24.58 24.00
N LEU A 392 -11.11 -25.47 23.40
CA LEU A 392 -11.58 -26.59 22.59
C LEU A 392 -11.18 -27.94 23.21
N THR A 393 -12.08 -28.89 23.15
CA THR A 393 -11.81 -30.29 23.51
C THR A 393 -10.94 -30.96 22.46
N ASP A 394 -10.27 -32.06 22.83
CA ASP A 394 -9.45 -32.84 21.89
C ASP A 394 -10.25 -33.32 20.67
N ALA A 395 -11.52 -33.69 20.86
CA ALA A 395 -12.41 -34.09 19.78
C ALA A 395 -12.66 -32.95 18.79
N GLN A 396 -12.90 -31.73 19.29
CA GLN A 396 -13.11 -30.55 18.47
C GLN A 396 -11.83 -30.14 17.71
N VAL A 397 -10.66 -30.26 18.34
CA VAL A 397 -9.37 -30.02 17.67
C VAL A 397 -9.14 -31.04 16.55
N LYS A 398 -9.41 -32.34 16.75
CA LYS A 398 -9.31 -33.39 15.72
C LYS A 398 -10.23 -33.09 14.52
N ASN A 399 -11.41 -32.54 14.79
CA ASN A 399 -12.37 -32.11 13.78
C ASN A 399 -12.03 -30.74 13.15
N ILE A 400 -11.03 -30.04 13.70
CA ILE A 400 -10.61 -28.69 13.26
C ILE A 400 -11.81 -27.74 13.32
N GLU A 401 -12.56 -27.75 14.43
CA GLU A 401 -13.73 -26.90 14.60
C GLU A 401 -13.34 -25.43 14.75
N TYR A 402 -14.12 -24.52 14.18
CA TYR A 402 -14.00 -23.09 14.49
C TYR A 402 -14.52 -22.85 15.91
N PHE A 403 -14.04 -21.79 16.53
CA PHE A 403 -14.53 -21.38 17.84
C PHE A 403 -14.89 -19.88 17.83
N LYS A 404 -16.12 -19.61 18.20
CA LYS A 404 -16.62 -18.27 18.47
C LYS A 404 -17.35 -18.28 19.81
N PRO A 405 -16.96 -17.41 20.76
CA PRO A 405 -17.69 -17.24 22.00
C PRO A 405 -19.14 -16.80 21.75
N ASP A 406 -20.00 -17.03 22.75
CA ASP A 406 -21.40 -16.55 22.72
C ASP A 406 -21.43 -15.02 22.50
N GLU A 407 -22.45 -14.55 21.82
CA GLU A 407 -22.62 -13.10 21.52
C GLU A 407 -22.70 -12.23 22.79
N ASN A 408 -23.10 -12.81 23.92
CA ASN A 408 -23.17 -12.15 25.23
C ASN A 408 -21.90 -12.31 26.09
N SER A 409 -20.89 -13.04 25.60
CA SER A 409 -19.62 -13.19 26.31
C SER A 409 -18.91 -11.85 26.49
N GLU A 410 -18.04 -11.75 27.49
CA GLU A 410 -17.26 -10.55 27.74
C GLU A 410 -16.33 -10.22 26.56
N GLU A 411 -15.76 -11.25 25.94
CA GLU A 411 -14.86 -11.14 24.79
C GLU A 411 -15.56 -10.50 23.58
N ILE A 412 -16.75 -10.99 23.20
CA ILE A 412 -17.50 -10.46 22.06
C ILE A 412 -18.05 -9.07 22.34
N LYS A 413 -18.56 -8.83 23.55
CA LYS A 413 -18.98 -7.47 23.95
C LYS A 413 -17.82 -6.47 23.92
N TYR A 414 -16.65 -6.85 24.45
CA TYR A 414 -15.45 -6.03 24.41
C TYR A 414 -15.04 -5.71 22.97
N LEU A 415 -14.90 -6.74 22.12
CA LEU A 415 -14.51 -6.61 20.73
C LEU A 415 -15.42 -5.63 19.98
N LYS A 416 -16.74 -5.82 20.10
CA LYS A 416 -17.74 -4.94 19.44
C LYS A 416 -17.70 -3.53 20.00
N LYS A 417 -17.59 -3.36 21.31
CA LYS A 417 -17.47 -2.06 21.97
C LYS A 417 -16.28 -1.28 21.44
N ARG A 418 -15.08 -1.90 21.39
CA ARG A 418 -13.88 -1.24 20.83
C ARG A 418 -14.08 -0.78 19.40
N ARG A 419 -14.71 -1.62 18.54
CA ARG A 419 -14.97 -1.23 17.16
C ARG A 419 -16.00 -0.10 17.03
N ILE A 420 -17.03 -0.10 17.86
CA ILE A 420 -18.03 0.98 17.89
C ILE A 420 -17.37 2.30 18.34
N GLU A 421 -16.53 2.28 19.37
CA GLU A 421 -15.79 3.46 19.85
C GLU A 421 -14.82 4.01 18.77
N LEU A 422 -14.29 3.14 17.91
CA LEU A 422 -13.44 3.51 16.77
C LEU A 422 -14.24 3.74 15.47
N GLY A 423 -15.56 3.90 15.54
CA GLY A 423 -16.41 4.31 14.44
C GLY A 423 -17.01 3.20 13.59
N GLY A 424 -16.64 1.94 13.80
CA GLY A 424 -17.16 0.79 13.04
C GLY A 424 -16.09 -0.26 12.73
N PHE A 425 -16.38 -1.15 11.77
CA PHE A 425 -15.52 -2.26 11.43
C PHE A 425 -14.51 -1.91 10.33
N ILE A 426 -13.37 -2.63 10.32
CA ILE A 426 -12.32 -2.57 9.31
C ILE A 426 -11.84 -4.01 9.04
N PRO A 427 -11.53 -4.40 7.78
CA PRO A 427 -11.73 -3.63 6.55
C PRO A 427 -13.22 -3.49 6.19
N GLU A 428 -13.57 -2.37 5.60
CA GLU A 428 -14.90 -2.09 5.04
C GLU A 428 -14.72 -1.12 3.87
N ARG A 429 -15.45 -1.33 2.77
CA ARG A 429 -15.35 -0.52 1.56
C ARG A 429 -16.72 -0.10 1.08
N THR A 430 -16.83 1.14 0.67
CA THR A 430 -17.99 1.65 -0.06
C THR A 430 -17.66 1.63 -1.55
N SER A 431 -18.41 0.89 -2.33
CA SER A 431 -18.19 0.75 -3.79
C SER A 431 -18.92 1.77 -4.66
N TYR A 432 -19.63 2.70 -4.05
CA TYR A 432 -20.49 3.68 -4.72
C TYR A 432 -20.18 5.10 -4.28
N SER A 433 -20.25 6.05 -5.20
CA SER A 433 -20.19 7.48 -4.94
C SER A 433 -21.32 8.24 -5.64
N LYS A 434 -21.48 9.50 -5.26
CA LYS A 434 -22.42 10.40 -5.95
C LYS A 434 -21.95 10.65 -7.39
N PRO A 435 -22.75 10.30 -8.43
CA PRO A 435 -22.33 10.47 -9.81
C PRO A 435 -22.05 11.93 -10.18
N ILE A 436 -21.05 12.13 -11.05
CA ILE A 436 -20.82 13.40 -11.73
C ILE A 436 -21.53 13.34 -13.09
N LYS A 437 -22.39 14.32 -13.36
CA LYS A 437 -22.98 14.44 -14.69
C LYS A 437 -21.89 14.72 -15.74
N ALA A 438 -21.89 13.93 -16.82
CA ALA A 438 -20.98 14.14 -17.92
C ALA A 438 -21.17 15.55 -18.52
N PRO A 439 -20.10 16.19 -19.04
CA PRO A 439 -20.20 17.49 -19.68
C PRO A 439 -21.15 17.50 -20.85
N SER A 440 -21.76 18.64 -21.11
CA SER A 440 -22.65 18.80 -22.24
C SER A 440 -21.90 18.58 -23.57
N LYS A 441 -22.64 18.18 -24.64
CA LYS A 441 -22.03 17.85 -25.93
C LYS A 441 -21.34 19.05 -26.58
N ASP A 442 -21.84 20.26 -26.35
CA ASP A 442 -21.33 21.51 -26.93
C ASP A 442 -19.88 21.81 -26.54
N ILE A 443 -19.42 21.36 -25.35
CA ILE A 443 -18.00 21.47 -24.97
C ILE A 443 -17.07 20.78 -25.98
N PHE A 444 -17.56 19.74 -26.66
CA PHE A 444 -16.81 18.94 -27.63
C PHE A 444 -17.11 19.28 -29.08
N ASP A 445 -18.08 20.16 -29.38
CA ASP A 445 -18.54 20.43 -30.75
C ASP A 445 -17.47 21.00 -31.64
N PHE A 446 -16.53 21.79 -31.09
CA PHE A 446 -15.41 22.32 -31.85
C PHE A 446 -14.52 21.23 -32.47
N MET A 447 -14.53 20.00 -31.90
CA MET A 447 -13.80 18.85 -32.43
C MET A 447 -14.58 18.05 -33.47
N LYS A 448 -15.83 18.38 -33.72
CA LYS A 448 -16.66 17.68 -34.71
C LYS A 448 -16.60 18.36 -36.10
N THR A 449 -16.04 19.54 -36.16
CA THR A 449 -15.89 20.32 -37.42
C THR A 449 -14.53 20.04 -38.05
N SER A 450 -14.41 20.21 -39.37
CA SER A 450 -13.12 20.11 -40.06
C SER A 450 -12.12 21.17 -39.56
N THR A 451 -10.84 20.83 -39.53
CA THR A 451 -9.76 21.82 -39.29
C THR A 451 -9.44 22.65 -40.52
N GLY A 452 -10.07 22.37 -41.69
CA GLY A 452 -9.73 22.98 -42.97
C GLY A 452 -8.28 22.64 -43.37
N GLU A 453 -7.50 23.64 -43.72
CA GLU A 453 -6.08 23.50 -44.03
C GLU A 453 -5.16 23.50 -42.79
N LYS A 454 -5.72 23.76 -41.61
CA LYS A 454 -4.94 23.82 -40.38
C LYS A 454 -4.63 22.40 -39.87
N GLU A 455 -3.35 22.09 -39.84
CA GLU A 455 -2.87 20.84 -39.29
C GLU A 455 -2.83 20.88 -37.74
N MET A 456 -3.08 19.76 -37.10
CA MET A 456 -3.03 19.57 -35.66
C MET A 456 -2.76 18.11 -35.34
N SER A 457 -2.01 17.83 -34.29
CA SER A 457 -1.85 16.48 -33.77
C SER A 457 -3.01 16.08 -32.87
N THR A 458 -3.24 14.77 -32.68
CA THR A 458 -4.24 14.27 -31.71
C THR A 458 -3.83 14.58 -30.28
N THR A 459 -2.54 14.65 -29.96
CA THR A 459 -2.06 15.13 -28.64
C THR A 459 -2.48 16.57 -28.39
N MET A 460 -2.29 17.47 -29.38
CA MET A 460 -2.74 18.86 -29.24
C MET A 460 -4.27 18.98 -29.21
N ALA A 461 -4.98 18.11 -29.91
CA ALA A 461 -6.45 18.03 -29.84
C ALA A 461 -6.91 17.67 -28.43
N LEU A 462 -6.24 16.70 -27.76
CA LEU A 462 -6.47 16.34 -26.35
C LEU A 462 -6.26 17.56 -25.44
N VAL A 463 -5.14 18.25 -25.55
CA VAL A 463 -4.82 19.43 -24.72
C VAL A 463 -5.88 20.52 -24.86
N ARG A 464 -6.36 20.79 -26.09
CA ARG A 464 -7.45 21.75 -26.33
C ARG A 464 -8.76 21.27 -25.71
N MET A 465 -9.07 19.97 -25.81
CA MET A 465 -10.25 19.37 -25.19
C MET A 465 -10.21 19.53 -23.67
N LEU A 466 -9.09 19.20 -23.03
CA LEU A 466 -8.90 19.36 -21.58
C LEU A 466 -9.02 20.84 -21.18
N THR A 467 -8.45 21.75 -21.97
CA THR A 467 -8.59 23.20 -21.74
C THR A 467 -10.05 23.67 -21.77
N ASN A 468 -10.88 23.11 -22.65
CA ASN A 468 -12.32 23.40 -22.67
C ASN A 468 -13.06 22.77 -21.51
N LEU A 469 -12.68 21.56 -21.06
CA LEU A 469 -13.26 20.92 -19.88
C LEU A 469 -13.03 21.73 -18.59
N LEU A 470 -11.95 22.52 -18.51
CA LEU A 470 -11.74 23.45 -17.39
C LEU A 470 -12.79 24.57 -17.29
N ARG A 471 -13.67 24.73 -18.30
CA ARG A 471 -14.80 25.66 -18.24
C ARG A 471 -16.05 25.04 -17.61
N ASP A 472 -16.12 23.72 -17.52
CA ASP A 472 -17.25 23.02 -16.88
C ASP A 472 -17.11 23.06 -15.37
N LYS A 473 -18.04 23.72 -14.68
CA LYS A 473 -18.01 23.95 -13.22
C LYS A 473 -18.10 22.64 -12.41
N ASN A 474 -18.66 21.56 -12.99
CA ASN A 474 -18.81 20.28 -12.30
C ASN A 474 -17.58 19.39 -12.48
N VAL A 475 -16.96 19.44 -13.67
CA VAL A 475 -15.85 18.58 -14.06
C VAL A 475 -14.49 19.24 -13.74
N ALA A 476 -14.32 20.52 -14.00
CA ALA A 476 -13.04 21.22 -13.84
C ALA A 476 -12.38 21.00 -12.47
N PRO A 477 -13.08 21.14 -11.33
CA PRO A 477 -12.46 20.92 -10.01
C PRO A 477 -12.05 19.47 -9.76
N LYS A 478 -12.56 18.53 -10.55
CA LYS A 478 -12.34 17.08 -10.40
C LYS A 478 -11.23 16.54 -11.30
N LEU A 479 -10.84 17.28 -12.33
CA LEU A 479 -9.74 16.88 -13.22
C LEU A 479 -8.43 16.83 -12.44
N VAL A 480 -7.66 15.77 -12.65
CA VAL A 480 -6.32 15.58 -12.06
C VAL A 480 -5.36 15.23 -13.20
N PRO A 481 -4.78 16.22 -13.88
CA PRO A 481 -3.71 15.97 -14.83
C PRO A 481 -2.47 15.45 -14.08
N ILE A 482 -1.92 14.34 -14.56
CA ILE A 482 -0.74 13.68 -13.96
C ILE A 482 0.30 13.55 -15.06
N ILE A 483 1.51 14.06 -14.82
CA ILE A 483 2.56 14.19 -15.83
C ILE A 483 3.91 13.79 -15.23
N PRO A 484 4.70 12.95 -15.93
CA PRO A 484 6.02 12.54 -15.48
C PRO A 484 7.12 13.44 -16.06
N ASP A 485 7.11 14.74 -15.73
CA ASP A 485 8.10 15.75 -16.19
C ASP A 485 8.10 16.01 -17.70
N GLU A 486 6.94 15.85 -18.37
CA GLU A 486 6.84 15.97 -19.85
C GLU A 486 5.74 16.94 -20.30
N ALA A 487 5.35 17.88 -19.45
CA ALA A 487 4.25 18.81 -19.75
C ALA A 487 4.52 19.63 -21.03
N ARG A 488 5.75 20.11 -21.21
CA ARG A 488 6.13 20.91 -22.39
C ARG A 488 6.16 20.06 -23.67
N THR A 489 6.62 18.82 -23.61
CA THR A 489 6.60 17.86 -24.72
C THR A 489 5.19 17.56 -25.18
N PHE A 490 4.23 17.49 -24.27
CA PHE A 490 2.82 17.25 -24.57
C PHE A 490 2.03 18.53 -24.88
N GLY A 491 2.67 19.73 -24.84
CA GLY A 491 2.01 21.01 -25.06
C GLY A 491 1.07 21.44 -23.93
N MET A 492 1.33 20.96 -22.70
CA MET A 492 0.51 21.20 -21.52
C MET A 492 1.02 22.32 -20.60
N GLU A 493 2.10 22.98 -20.94
CA GLU A 493 2.68 24.07 -20.14
C GLU A 493 1.69 25.20 -19.81
N GLY A 494 0.69 25.42 -20.67
CA GLY A 494 -0.39 26.37 -20.44
C GLY A 494 -1.26 26.02 -19.19
N PHE A 495 -1.21 24.80 -18.67
CA PHE A 495 -1.90 24.40 -17.44
C PHE A 495 -1.20 24.95 -16.19
N PHE A 496 0.12 25.20 -16.24
CA PHE A 496 0.88 25.72 -15.11
C PHE A 496 0.29 27.06 -14.61
N GLN A 497 -0.06 27.94 -15.52
CA GLN A 497 -0.66 29.23 -15.17
C GLN A 497 -2.16 29.14 -14.86
N LYS A 498 -2.88 28.22 -15.52
CA LYS A 498 -4.34 28.12 -15.38
C LYS A 498 -4.79 27.46 -14.09
N ILE A 499 -4.14 26.37 -13.70
CA ILE A 499 -4.56 25.51 -12.59
C ILE A 499 -3.44 25.15 -11.62
N GLY A 500 -2.21 25.61 -11.88
CA GLY A 500 -1.04 25.42 -11.01
C GLY A 500 -0.54 24.00 -10.91
N ILE A 501 0.74 23.85 -10.59
CA ILE A 501 1.36 22.59 -10.21
C ILE A 501 1.21 22.43 -8.69
N TYR A 502 0.79 21.27 -8.24
CA TYR A 502 0.69 20.99 -6.81
C TYR A 502 2.06 20.92 -6.14
N ALA A 503 2.26 21.72 -5.12
CA ALA A 503 3.40 21.65 -4.21
C ALA A 503 2.92 21.83 -2.78
N HIS A 504 3.17 20.86 -1.89
CA HIS A 504 2.62 20.83 -0.53
C HIS A 504 2.99 22.04 0.32
N GLU A 505 4.09 22.71 0.02
CA GLU A 505 4.54 23.95 0.70
C GLU A 505 4.32 25.22 -0.13
N GLY A 506 3.84 25.10 -1.36
CA GLY A 506 3.79 26.18 -2.35
C GLY A 506 5.17 26.51 -2.93
N GLN A 507 5.25 27.54 -3.76
CA GLN A 507 6.47 27.98 -4.41
C GLN A 507 7.26 28.94 -3.52
N LYS A 508 8.50 28.56 -3.14
CA LYS A 508 9.38 29.35 -2.25
C LYS A 508 10.50 30.10 -2.99
N TYR A 509 10.45 30.09 -4.31
CA TYR A 509 11.44 30.71 -5.19
C TYR A 509 10.74 31.40 -6.36
N GLU A 510 11.42 32.33 -7.00
CA GLU A 510 10.99 32.91 -8.27
C GLU A 510 11.49 31.99 -9.40
N PRO A 511 10.59 31.50 -10.28
CA PRO A 511 11.01 30.63 -11.37
C PRO A 511 11.81 31.42 -12.41
N GLU A 512 12.78 30.77 -13.02
CA GLU A 512 13.68 31.40 -14.00
C GLU A 512 12.90 31.96 -15.20
N ASP A 513 11.80 31.29 -15.58
CA ASP A 513 10.93 31.65 -16.67
C ASP A 513 9.76 32.60 -16.28
N SER A 514 9.85 33.28 -15.12
CA SER A 514 8.77 34.11 -14.53
C SER A 514 8.22 35.19 -15.49
N ALA A 515 9.04 35.64 -16.45
CA ALA A 515 8.62 36.60 -17.44
C ALA A 515 7.85 35.99 -18.64
N GLN A 516 7.74 34.69 -18.72
CA GLN A 516 7.06 33.97 -19.80
C GLN A 516 5.56 33.81 -19.51
N LEU A 517 4.72 33.77 -20.57
CA LEU A 517 3.27 33.57 -20.46
C LEU A 517 2.90 32.18 -19.86
N SER A 518 3.72 31.18 -20.09
CA SER A 518 3.54 29.81 -19.58
C SER A 518 4.63 29.43 -18.56
N SER A 519 4.98 30.38 -17.69
CA SER A 519 6.00 30.17 -16.67
C SER A 519 5.61 29.03 -15.70
N TYR A 520 6.63 28.37 -15.15
CA TYR A 520 6.47 27.32 -14.15
C TYR A 520 5.87 27.88 -12.86
N ARG A 521 4.73 27.32 -12.42
CA ARG A 521 4.01 27.84 -11.26
C ARG A 521 3.57 26.70 -10.33
N GLU A 522 4.12 26.71 -9.12
CA GLU A 522 3.77 25.79 -8.05
C GLU A 522 2.89 26.47 -6.99
N GLU A 523 1.90 25.76 -6.48
CA GLU A 523 1.06 26.24 -5.39
C GLU A 523 0.41 25.11 -4.60
N LYS A 524 0.06 25.36 -3.33
CA LYS A 524 -0.59 24.37 -2.46
C LYS A 524 -1.93 23.88 -3.01
N SER A 525 -2.66 24.75 -3.66
CA SER A 525 -3.94 24.45 -4.31
C SER A 525 -3.80 23.99 -5.76
N GLY A 526 -2.58 23.84 -6.24
CA GLY A 526 -2.28 23.39 -7.60
C GLY A 526 -2.99 22.09 -7.95
N GLN A 527 -3.39 21.99 -9.22
CA GLN A 527 -4.23 20.88 -9.67
C GLN A 527 -3.44 19.84 -10.46
N VAL A 528 -2.37 20.25 -11.14
CA VAL A 528 -1.48 19.36 -11.88
C VAL A 528 -0.58 18.60 -10.89
N LEU A 529 -0.51 17.29 -11.02
CA LEU A 529 0.48 16.47 -10.35
C LEU A 529 1.67 16.26 -11.29
N GLU A 530 2.70 17.07 -11.10
CA GLU A 530 4.00 16.93 -11.79
C GLU A 530 4.87 15.97 -10.95
N GLU A 531 4.94 14.72 -11.41
CA GLU A 531 5.47 13.63 -10.57
C GLU A 531 7.00 13.45 -10.70
N GLY A 532 7.61 14.11 -11.70
CA GLY A 532 8.97 13.82 -12.10
C GLY A 532 9.08 12.53 -12.94
N ILE A 533 10.28 12.13 -13.31
CA ILE A 533 10.55 10.97 -14.16
C ILE A 533 10.30 9.68 -13.40
N THR A 534 9.03 9.36 -13.18
CA THR A 534 8.59 8.15 -12.47
C THR A 534 7.21 7.68 -12.95
N GLU A 535 7.17 6.72 -13.84
CA GLU A 535 5.92 6.15 -14.33
C GLU A 535 5.17 5.39 -13.24
N ALA A 536 5.89 4.65 -12.40
CA ALA A 536 5.31 3.92 -11.26
C ALA A 536 4.67 4.87 -10.24
N GLY A 537 5.33 6.01 -9.94
CA GLY A 537 4.78 7.05 -9.06
C GLY A 537 3.56 7.74 -9.66
N SER A 538 3.64 8.11 -10.95
CA SER A 538 2.52 8.71 -11.68
C SER A 538 1.30 7.79 -11.71
N MET A 539 1.50 6.49 -11.96
CA MET A 539 0.41 5.51 -11.95
C MET A 539 -0.15 5.30 -10.54
N SER A 540 0.68 5.37 -9.51
CA SER A 540 0.23 5.30 -8.11
C SER A 540 -0.63 6.50 -7.72
N SER A 541 -0.28 7.72 -8.16
CA SER A 541 -1.12 8.93 -8.03
C SER A 541 -2.43 8.78 -8.80
N TRP A 542 -2.37 8.21 -9.99
CA TRP A 542 -3.56 7.95 -10.80
C TRP A 542 -4.52 6.98 -10.11
N ILE A 543 -4.01 5.89 -9.51
CA ILE A 543 -4.81 4.94 -8.74
C ILE A 543 -5.43 5.61 -7.51
N ALA A 544 -4.66 6.42 -6.78
CA ALA A 544 -5.17 7.14 -5.62
C ALA A 544 -6.31 8.10 -5.99
N ALA A 545 -6.17 8.82 -7.11
CA ALA A 545 -7.21 9.69 -7.63
C ALA A 545 -8.41 8.90 -8.18
N GLY A 546 -8.16 7.84 -8.95
CA GLY A 546 -9.20 6.99 -9.55
C GLY A 546 -10.02 6.19 -8.55
N THR A 547 -9.51 6.02 -7.32
CA THR A 547 -10.20 5.37 -6.19
C THR A 547 -10.69 6.35 -5.13
N ALA A 548 -10.60 7.67 -5.38
CA ALA A 548 -11.01 8.68 -4.41
C ALA A 548 -12.50 8.59 -4.05
N TYR A 549 -13.33 8.11 -4.97
CA TYR A 549 -14.75 7.89 -4.75
C TYR A 549 -15.05 6.94 -3.59
N THR A 550 -14.21 5.92 -3.38
CA THR A 550 -14.35 4.95 -2.29
C THR A 550 -13.57 5.35 -1.03
N ASN A 551 -12.38 5.95 -1.19
CA ASN A 551 -11.48 6.26 -0.10
C ASN A 551 -11.75 7.62 0.56
N HIS A 552 -12.39 8.55 -0.18
CA HIS A 552 -12.59 9.94 0.25
C HIS A 552 -14.00 10.49 -0.02
N ASP A 553 -14.95 9.68 -0.50
CA ASP A 553 -16.32 10.08 -0.88
C ASP A 553 -16.38 11.20 -1.94
N ILE A 554 -15.36 11.29 -2.76
CA ILE A 554 -15.27 12.31 -3.80
C ILE A 554 -14.83 11.70 -5.11
N GLU A 555 -15.62 11.91 -6.18
CA GLU A 555 -15.19 11.54 -7.52
C GLU A 555 -14.07 12.46 -7.99
N MET A 556 -12.99 11.86 -8.50
CA MET A 556 -11.92 12.57 -9.19
C MET A 556 -11.70 11.92 -10.56
N ILE A 557 -11.19 12.70 -11.50
CA ILE A 557 -11.01 12.30 -12.90
C ILE A 557 -9.52 12.40 -13.22
N PRO A 558 -8.73 11.37 -12.91
CA PRO A 558 -7.31 11.38 -13.24
C PRO A 558 -7.09 11.15 -14.72
N ILE A 559 -6.15 11.90 -15.27
CA ILE A 559 -5.70 11.82 -16.65
C ILE A 559 -4.19 11.79 -16.63
N TYR A 560 -3.62 10.61 -16.84
CA TYR A 560 -2.18 10.41 -16.83
C TYR A 560 -1.66 10.29 -18.24
N LEU A 561 -0.76 11.23 -18.62
CA LEU A 561 -0.09 11.24 -19.91
C LEU A 561 1.31 10.65 -19.76
N PHE A 562 1.70 9.77 -20.66
CA PHE A 562 3.01 9.13 -20.71
C PHE A 562 3.40 8.74 -22.14
N TYR A 563 4.66 8.44 -22.36
CA TYR A 563 5.08 7.85 -23.62
C TYR A 563 4.50 6.46 -23.81
N SER A 564 3.70 6.25 -24.85
CA SER A 564 2.99 4.99 -25.08
C SER A 564 3.92 3.78 -25.18
N MET A 565 5.11 3.95 -25.76
CA MET A 565 6.12 2.92 -25.90
C MET A 565 6.57 2.38 -24.54
N PHE A 566 6.77 3.24 -23.54
CA PHE A 566 7.32 2.85 -22.23
C PHE A 566 6.24 2.57 -21.18
N GLY A 567 5.08 3.19 -21.28
CA GLY A 567 4.07 3.21 -20.23
C GLY A 567 3.73 1.83 -19.68
N PHE A 568 3.02 1.03 -20.45
CA PHE A 568 2.58 -0.29 -19.97
C PHE A 568 3.73 -1.24 -19.64
N GLN A 569 4.90 -1.11 -20.23
CA GLN A 569 6.07 -1.90 -19.86
C GLN A 569 6.54 -1.62 -18.42
N ARG A 570 6.41 -0.37 -17.97
CA ARG A 570 6.84 0.07 -16.63
C ARG A 570 5.74 0.04 -15.59
N ILE A 571 4.47 0.14 -16.02
CA ILE A 571 3.33 0.23 -15.11
C ILE A 571 2.43 -1.02 -15.14
N GLY A 572 2.81 -2.10 -15.81
CA GLY A 572 1.95 -3.26 -16.05
C GLY A 572 1.29 -3.79 -14.78
N ASP A 573 2.07 -4.02 -13.74
CA ASP A 573 1.57 -4.52 -12.45
C ASP A 573 0.68 -3.47 -11.73
N PHE A 574 1.05 -2.19 -11.79
CA PHE A 574 0.19 -1.11 -11.29
C PHE A 574 -1.13 -0.98 -12.07
N ALA A 575 -1.11 -1.23 -13.37
CA ALA A 575 -2.32 -1.21 -14.19
C ALA A 575 -3.27 -2.37 -13.83
N TRP A 576 -2.72 -3.55 -13.52
CA TRP A 576 -3.48 -4.65 -12.93
C TRP A 576 -4.07 -4.27 -11.57
N ALA A 577 -3.25 -3.69 -10.68
CA ALA A 577 -3.71 -3.21 -9.38
C ALA A 577 -4.79 -2.13 -9.50
N ALA A 578 -4.72 -1.28 -10.53
CA ALA A 578 -5.76 -0.31 -10.85
C ALA A 578 -7.10 -1.00 -11.19
N GLY A 579 -7.04 -2.03 -12.03
CA GLY A 579 -8.19 -2.86 -12.37
C GLY A 579 -8.81 -3.51 -11.13
N ASP A 580 -7.99 -4.15 -10.32
CA ASP A 580 -8.40 -4.83 -9.08
C ASP A 580 -8.99 -3.85 -8.04
N SER A 581 -8.48 -2.61 -8.01
CA SER A 581 -8.97 -1.53 -7.15
C SER A 581 -10.26 -0.91 -7.64
N GLN A 582 -10.70 -1.23 -8.87
CA GLN A 582 -11.81 -0.58 -9.56
C GLN A 582 -11.57 0.92 -9.75
N ALA A 583 -10.32 1.31 -10.05
CA ALA A 583 -9.95 2.69 -10.32
C ALA A 583 -10.58 3.17 -11.64
N ARG A 584 -10.92 4.47 -11.70
CA ARG A 584 -11.59 5.12 -12.84
C ARG A 584 -10.76 6.28 -13.33
N GLY A 585 -10.60 6.42 -14.63
CA GLY A 585 -9.84 7.53 -15.23
C GLY A 585 -9.30 7.19 -16.61
N PHE A 586 -8.44 8.07 -17.11
CA PHE A 586 -7.85 7.95 -18.42
C PHE A 586 -6.34 7.82 -18.34
N LEU A 587 -5.81 6.82 -19.02
CA LEU A 587 -4.41 6.64 -19.34
C LEU A 587 -4.22 7.09 -20.79
N ILE A 588 -3.31 8.00 -21.04
CA ILE A 588 -3.05 8.56 -22.36
C ILE A 588 -1.63 8.20 -22.80
N GLY A 589 -1.53 7.28 -23.75
CA GLY A 589 -0.26 6.97 -24.40
C GLY A 589 0.04 8.04 -25.47
N ALA A 590 0.75 9.06 -25.06
CA ALA A 590 1.12 10.16 -25.95
C ALA A 590 2.34 9.81 -26.82
N THR A 591 2.55 10.59 -27.89
CA THR A 591 3.64 10.42 -28.87
C THR A 591 3.70 9.01 -29.51
N ALA A 592 2.55 8.37 -29.68
CA ALA A 592 2.43 7.03 -30.25
C ALA A 592 2.74 7.01 -31.75
N GLY A 593 3.98 7.36 -32.14
CA GLY A 593 4.43 7.27 -33.51
C GLY A 593 4.57 5.81 -33.95
N ARG A 594 4.01 5.47 -35.12
CA ARG A 594 4.15 4.12 -35.71
C ARG A 594 4.79 4.18 -37.09
N THR A 595 4.57 5.26 -37.80
CA THR A 595 4.98 5.46 -39.19
C THR A 595 5.93 6.62 -39.36
N THR A 596 5.97 7.53 -38.38
CA THR A 596 6.82 8.71 -38.37
C THR A 596 7.73 8.71 -37.18
N LEU A 597 8.99 9.08 -37.33
CA LEU A 597 9.96 9.10 -36.23
C LEU A 597 9.84 10.36 -35.35
N ALA A 598 9.08 11.36 -35.77
CA ALA A 598 8.71 12.58 -35.04
C ALA A 598 9.83 13.21 -34.19
N GLY A 599 11.11 13.02 -34.55
CA GLY A 599 12.28 13.57 -33.86
C GLY A 599 12.76 12.73 -32.63
N GLU A 600 12.00 11.77 -32.17
CA GLU A 600 12.33 11.00 -30.94
C GLU A 600 13.04 9.66 -31.22
N GLY A 601 13.13 9.24 -32.46
CA GLY A 601 13.84 8.05 -32.89
C GLY A 601 13.06 6.75 -32.72
N LEU A 602 13.69 5.64 -33.15
CA LEU A 602 13.07 4.33 -33.23
C LEU A 602 12.60 3.77 -31.88
N GLN A 603 13.32 4.06 -30.79
CA GLN A 603 12.98 3.58 -29.45
C GLN A 603 11.64 4.11 -28.91
N HIS A 604 11.06 5.14 -29.52
CA HIS A 604 9.75 5.68 -29.14
C HIS A 604 8.60 5.18 -30.02
N GLN A 605 8.87 4.30 -30.99
CA GLN A 605 7.84 3.71 -31.84
C GLN A 605 7.04 2.66 -31.09
N ASP A 606 5.72 2.88 -31.02
CA ASP A 606 4.79 2.00 -30.33
C ASP A 606 4.01 1.09 -31.29
N GLY A 607 4.11 -0.19 -31.11
CA GLY A 607 3.33 -1.19 -31.84
C GLY A 607 2.68 -2.23 -30.93
N HIS A 608 2.82 -2.11 -29.61
CA HIS A 608 2.51 -3.17 -28.66
C HIS A 608 1.70 -2.73 -27.43
N SER A 609 1.59 -1.44 -27.13
CA SER A 609 0.95 -0.95 -25.90
C SER A 609 -0.51 -1.38 -25.79
N HIS A 610 -1.27 -1.40 -26.89
CA HIS A 610 -2.66 -1.90 -26.90
C HIS A 610 -2.77 -3.40 -26.61
N LEU A 611 -1.77 -4.21 -27.01
CA LEU A 611 -1.73 -5.64 -26.65
C LEU A 611 -1.58 -5.81 -25.14
N LEU A 612 -0.69 -5.02 -24.52
CA LEU A 612 -0.52 -5.02 -23.07
C LEU A 612 -1.80 -4.53 -22.35
N ALA A 613 -2.40 -3.45 -22.82
CA ALA A 613 -3.65 -2.93 -22.26
C ALA A 613 -4.80 -3.96 -22.34
N SER A 614 -4.88 -4.72 -23.43
CA SER A 614 -5.92 -5.73 -23.65
C SER A 614 -5.85 -6.93 -22.69
N THR A 615 -4.74 -7.11 -21.99
CA THR A 615 -4.61 -8.17 -20.97
C THR A 615 -5.39 -7.84 -19.69
N ILE A 616 -5.74 -6.57 -19.46
CA ILE A 616 -6.44 -6.12 -18.25
C ILE A 616 -7.94 -6.07 -18.54
N PRO A 617 -8.75 -6.91 -17.87
CA PRO A 617 -10.15 -7.17 -18.26
C PRO A 617 -11.06 -5.95 -18.31
N ASN A 618 -10.81 -4.93 -17.47
CA ASN A 618 -11.61 -3.72 -17.38
C ASN A 618 -10.93 -2.47 -17.96
N CYS A 619 -9.84 -2.65 -18.70
CA CYS A 619 -9.20 -1.58 -19.47
C CYS A 619 -9.80 -1.54 -20.89
N ILE A 620 -10.42 -0.41 -21.23
CA ILE A 620 -10.97 -0.19 -22.56
C ILE A 620 -9.99 0.67 -23.37
N SER A 621 -9.47 0.13 -24.47
CA SER A 621 -8.42 0.79 -25.22
C SER A 621 -8.88 1.26 -26.61
N TYR A 622 -8.42 2.46 -27.01
CA TYR A 622 -8.69 3.08 -28.29
C TYR A 622 -7.45 3.73 -28.89
N ASP A 623 -7.38 3.71 -30.22
CA ASP A 623 -6.35 4.37 -31.02
C ASP A 623 -7.01 5.32 -32.03
N PRO A 624 -7.50 6.51 -31.60
CA PRO A 624 -8.19 7.45 -32.46
C PRO A 624 -7.25 8.10 -33.47
N THR A 625 -7.66 8.14 -34.73
CA THR A 625 -6.96 8.87 -35.81
C THR A 625 -7.38 10.32 -35.86
N PHE A 626 -8.66 10.62 -35.64
CA PHE A 626 -9.17 11.98 -35.79
C PHE A 626 -9.62 12.57 -34.45
N HIS A 627 -9.52 13.90 -34.34
CA HIS A 627 -9.89 14.64 -33.14
C HIS A 627 -11.34 14.40 -32.70
N TYR A 628 -12.29 14.22 -33.63
CA TYR A 628 -13.68 13.96 -33.29
C TYR A 628 -13.89 12.56 -32.69
N GLU A 629 -13.09 11.58 -33.08
CA GLU A 629 -13.09 10.25 -32.45
C GLU A 629 -12.67 10.35 -30.98
N LEU A 630 -11.57 11.07 -30.73
CA LEU A 630 -11.07 11.35 -29.38
C LEU A 630 -12.16 12.02 -28.51
N ALA A 631 -12.87 13.01 -29.06
CA ALA A 631 -13.95 13.71 -28.36
C ALA A 631 -15.11 12.77 -27.98
N VAL A 632 -15.54 11.92 -28.93
CA VAL A 632 -16.64 10.95 -28.72
C VAL A 632 -16.22 9.91 -27.65
N ILE A 633 -15.03 9.33 -27.77
CA ILE A 633 -14.49 8.32 -26.88
C ILE A 633 -14.32 8.89 -25.46
N PHE A 634 -13.69 10.05 -25.33
CA PHE A 634 -13.42 10.66 -24.03
C PHE A 634 -14.73 11.03 -23.30
N ARG A 635 -15.70 11.61 -24.00
CA ARG A 635 -17.00 11.94 -23.43
C ARG A 635 -17.76 10.70 -22.97
N GLU A 636 -17.74 9.62 -23.76
CA GLU A 636 -18.36 8.36 -23.38
C GLU A 636 -17.65 7.73 -22.16
N GLY A 637 -16.32 7.82 -22.10
CA GLY A 637 -15.56 7.41 -20.93
C GLY A 637 -16.00 8.15 -19.66
N LEU A 638 -16.11 9.47 -19.71
CA LEU A 638 -16.63 10.27 -18.60
C LEU A 638 -18.04 9.81 -18.18
N ARG A 639 -18.93 9.57 -19.16
CA ARG A 639 -20.29 9.11 -18.90
C ARG A 639 -20.30 7.73 -18.22
N ARG A 640 -19.56 6.77 -18.76
CA ARG A 640 -19.54 5.40 -18.23
C ARG A 640 -18.93 5.32 -16.84
N MET A 641 -17.75 5.93 -16.64
CA MET A 641 -17.03 5.86 -15.37
C MET A 641 -17.69 6.69 -14.27
N HIS A 642 -18.04 7.95 -14.56
CA HIS A 642 -18.39 8.93 -13.51
C HIS A 642 -19.88 9.27 -13.43
N GLU A 643 -20.66 9.01 -14.47
CA GLU A 643 -22.12 9.18 -14.42
C GLU A 643 -22.84 7.83 -14.17
N LYS A 644 -22.35 6.73 -14.80
CA LYS A 644 -22.90 5.38 -14.66
C LYS A 644 -22.22 4.52 -13.60
N ASN A 645 -21.11 4.96 -13.05
CA ASN A 645 -20.31 4.23 -12.05
C ASN A 645 -19.83 2.85 -12.54
N GLU A 646 -19.53 2.70 -13.83
CA GLU A 646 -18.96 1.47 -14.34
C GLU A 646 -17.50 1.28 -13.86
N ASN A 647 -17.15 0.07 -13.48
CA ASN A 647 -15.80 -0.28 -13.00
C ASN A 647 -14.87 -0.57 -14.18
N ILE A 648 -14.55 0.46 -14.93
CA ILE A 648 -13.68 0.45 -16.11
C ILE A 648 -12.75 1.65 -16.07
N PHE A 649 -11.66 1.57 -16.81
CA PHE A 649 -10.82 2.72 -17.13
C PHE A 649 -10.42 2.69 -18.60
N TYR A 650 -9.95 3.82 -19.11
CA TYR A 650 -9.65 3.96 -20.53
C TYR A 650 -8.15 4.09 -20.75
N TYR A 651 -7.65 3.43 -21.79
CA TYR A 651 -6.35 3.68 -22.40
C TYR A 651 -6.55 4.21 -23.80
N ILE A 652 -6.02 5.40 -24.09
CA ILE A 652 -6.18 6.08 -25.38
C ILE A 652 -4.79 6.50 -25.85
N THR A 653 -4.40 6.11 -27.08
CA THR A 653 -3.17 6.62 -27.69
C THR A 653 -3.40 7.90 -28.47
N THR A 654 -2.40 8.78 -28.46
CA THR A 654 -2.39 10.04 -29.23
C THR A 654 -1.03 10.20 -29.91
N MET A 655 -1.01 10.89 -31.05
CA MET A 655 0.18 11.11 -31.87
C MET A 655 0.59 12.60 -31.88
N ASN A 656 1.87 12.86 -32.06
CA ASN A 656 2.42 14.22 -32.22
C ASN A 656 2.51 14.68 -33.67
N GLU A 657 2.31 13.78 -34.64
CA GLU A 657 2.26 14.18 -36.07
C GLU A 657 1.07 15.09 -36.33
N ASN A 658 1.34 16.20 -37.04
CA ASN A 658 0.31 17.16 -37.44
C ASN A 658 -0.27 16.78 -38.79
N TYR A 659 -1.59 16.79 -38.91
CA TYR A 659 -2.34 16.58 -40.14
C TYR A 659 -3.72 17.24 -40.05
N THR A 660 -4.41 17.34 -41.18
CA THR A 660 -5.75 17.92 -41.26
C THR A 660 -6.79 16.90 -40.79
N HIS A 661 -7.78 17.38 -40.09
CA HIS A 661 -8.88 16.53 -39.59
C HIS A 661 -10.17 16.84 -40.35
N PRO A 662 -10.85 15.84 -40.92
CA PRO A 662 -12.15 16.06 -41.57
C PRO A 662 -13.26 16.33 -40.55
N ALA A 663 -14.39 16.81 -40.99
CA ALA A 663 -15.59 16.87 -40.15
C ALA A 663 -16.08 15.47 -39.83
N MET A 664 -16.66 15.31 -38.62
CA MET A 664 -17.24 14.04 -38.18
C MET A 664 -18.39 13.64 -39.13
N PRO A 665 -18.38 12.43 -39.69
CA PRO A 665 -19.50 11.95 -40.49
C PRO A 665 -20.79 11.89 -39.67
N LYS A 666 -21.90 12.30 -40.26
CA LYS A 666 -23.20 12.29 -39.57
C LYS A 666 -23.58 10.88 -39.16
N GLY A 667 -23.92 10.70 -37.87
CA GLY A 667 -24.37 9.41 -37.32
C GLY A 667 -23.25 8.41 -37.03
N SER A 668 -21.97 8.80 -37.06
CA SER A 668 -20.82 7.93 -36.83
C SER A 668 -20.52 7.69 -35.34
N GLU A 669 -21.15 8.40 -34.41
CA GLU A 669 -20.82 8.31 -32.95
C GLU A 669 -20.83 6.85 -32.44
N GLU A 670 -21.86 6.09 -32.77
CA GLU A 670 -21.96 4.68 -32.32
C GLU A 670 -20.89 3.79 -32.94
N GLY A 671 -20.59 4.00 -34.23
CA GLY A 671 -19.56 3.25 -34.93
C GLY A 671 -18.17 3.56 -34.39
N ILE A 672 -17.88 4.83 -34.03
CA ILE A 672 -16.63 5.23 -33.37
C ILE A 672 -16.44 4.46 -32.05
N LEU A 673 -17.50 4.41 -31.22
CA LEU A 673 -17.44 3.68 -29.94
C LEU A 673 -17.31 2.16 -30.10
N LYS A 674 -17.78 1.61 -31.23
CA LYS A 674 -17.61 0.20 -31.60
C LYS A 674 -16.26 -0.07 -32.32
N GLY A 675 -15.48 0.96 -32.61
CA GLY A 675 -14.17 0.85 -33.27
C GLY A 675 -14.23 0.72 -34.81
N MET A 676 -15.41 0.85 -35.42
CA MET A 676 -15.53 0.79 -36.89
C MET A 676 -16.73 1.61 -37.38
N TYR A 677 -16.49 2.50 -38.35
CA TYR A 677 -17.51 3.30 -38.98
C TYR A 677 -17.12 3.72 -40.40
N LYS A 678 -18.11 4.09 -41.22
CA LYS A 678 -17.91 4.53 -42.58
C LYS A 678 -17.45 5.98 -42.63
N ILE A 679 -16.22 6.25 -43.07
CA ILE A 679 -15.66 7.61 -43.22
C ILE A 679 -16.11 8.22 -44.54
N ARG A 680 -16.03 7.48 -45.66
CA ARG A 680 -16.31 7.95 -47.01
C ARG A 680 -16.88 6.84 -47.87
N GLU A 681 -17.71 7.20 -48.82
CA GLU A 681 -18.19 6.34 -49.88
C GLU A 681 -17.56 6.78 -51.22
N PHE A 682 -17.05 5.84 -51.96
CA PHE A 682 -16.61 6.05 -53.32
C PHE A 682 -17.68 5.49 -54.24
N THR A 683 -18.28 6.31 -55.07
CA THR A 683 -19.12 5.88 -56.20
C THR A 683 -18.20 5.63 -57.38
N ASN A 684 -18.19 4.43 -57.91
CA ASN A 684 -17.47 4.08 -59.15
C ASN A 684 -18.10 4.85 -60.32
#